data_3d20c63a2ddccad326447253457092e0
#
_entry.id   3d20c63a2ddccad326447253457092e0
#
_cell.length_a   1.000
_cell.length_b   1.000
_cell.length_c   1.000
_cell.angle_alpha   90.00
_cell.angle_beta   90.00
_cell.angle_gamma   90.00
#
_symmetry.space_group_name_H-M   'P 1'
#
loop_
_entity.id
_entity.type
_entity.pdbx_description
1 polymer ?
#
loop_
_entity_poly.entity_id
_entity_poly.type
_entity_poly.pdbx_seq_one_letter_code
_entity_poly.pdbx_strand_id
1 'polypeptide(L)'
;MIRHLATALALALAVSRAVAAIPGQPYMNADAMEGNLDTGETVWHGHAEMRDGPVLLTANSIRYMGKTETIVADGRVVLTRLDQRLLADHLVYHRTDGTFTATNVRVGRYPFYIQGAAAEGTRTRVVVHHARVTYGEPGPWQPTVKSETIIFEPGHYLRFLSSMVGVGNRDFFPIPHFNQEFGTASALALLTFEVGYRSSLGGTLDIGYHPTVLPGAQLGGDLGIYTAHGVMLGPTGSYHSADGSDDVSGSLQSGYIHDFGNRGNDVLGTPIQPNRAFLEWSNRDQLTDSLSINSDINYWSDSYVTRDFRLKDYNLVQMPDNYVEVMDTGDDYFASLFTRFRPNAFEAVQERLPELSFDLAPTAIGGGFYERVETSAVSLAEWPPGGGGQELASKRVDAFYGIMRPIDVTDWLSFTPVAGGRVTNYSDTVGAEDPGGTTRTLGEIGFDSALRSSGTFDYDNPTWGIDGLRHLLTPHVSYRYIPDGNQGARFIPDIDAQTFNTYLQPLDLGDLRSIDQINPRNTLRVGLDNTLQTRDKAYGSRNLVSLDVDDDFNFTRSPGAPDVSDLHTKLELTPTPWLTYNVENIVAPKSMILREYDSGLTVHDGDQWSLELNSAFLRHEDDDYSLDYRQRINEEYQALFAMEYGARQFQVNTLEAGLVQILGNTWSVRYLLSFTHLNREGRGFSIELQTLRY
;
A
#
# COMPACT_ATOMS: atom_id res chain seq x y z
N MET A 1 -17.42 -46.04 43.87
CA MET A 1 -18.72 -46.10 43.19
C MET A 1 -18.69 -45.37 41.84
N ILE A 2 -17.55 -45.44 41.09
CA ILE A 2 -17.34 -44.76 39.78
C ILE A 2 -16.75 -45.79 38.74
N ARG A 3 -16.75 -47.10 39.06
CA ARG A 3 -16.17 -48.13 38.20
C ARG A 3 -17.21 -49.02 37.46
N HIS A 4 -18.51 -48.79 37.66
CA HIS A 4 -19.57 -49.60 37.03
C HIS A 4 -20.49 -48.86 36.05
N LEU A 5 -20.22 -47.58 35.75
CA LEU A 5 -20.94 -46.84 34.71
C LEU A 5 -20.19 -46.82 33.34
N ALA A 6 -18.95 -47.21 33.29
CA ALA A 6 -18.18 -47.25 32.04
C ALA A 6 -18.35 -48.54 31.21
N THR A 7 -18.96 -49.60 31.81
CA THR A 7 -19.15 -50.89 31.12
C THR A 7 -20.53 -51.08 30.48
N ALA A 8 -21.48 -50.22 30.80
CA ALA A 8 -22.85 -50.27 30.18
C ALA A 8 -22.98 -49.37 28.95
N LEU A 9 -22.07 -48.42 28.71
CA LEU A 9 -22.07 -47.54 27.51
C LEU A 9 -21.23 -48.14 26.38
N ALA A 10 -20.41 -49.15 26.62
CA ALA A 10 -19.59 -49.81 25.61
C ALA A 10 -20.29 -51.00 24.92
N LEU A 11 -21.50 -51.40 25.37
CA LEU A 11 -22.24 -52.52 24.75
C LEU A 11 -23.41 -52.10 23.88
N ALA A 12 -23.73 -50.77 23.83
CA ALA A 12 -24.82 -50.25 22.99
C ALA A 12 -24.33 -49.63 21.65
N LEU A 13 -23.02 -49.60 21.40
CA LEU A 13 -22.40 -49.09 20.18
C LEU A 13 -21.76 -50.16 19.28
N ALA A 14 -22.04 -51.45 19.52
CA ALA A 14 -21.40 -52.57 18.79
C ALA A 14 -22.41 -53.38 17.96
N VAL A 15 -23.41 -52.75 17.35
CA VAL A 15 -24.18 -53.38 16.26
C VAL A 15 -24.31 -52.41 15.07
N SER A 16 -23.20 -51.87 14.63
CA SER A 16 -23.06 -51.55 13.21
C SER A 16 -22.35 -52.77 12.57
N ARG A 17 -23.13 -53.62 11.94
CA ARG A 17 -22.59 -54.69 11.10
C ARG A 17 -21.71 -54.04 10.04
N ALA A 18 -20.41 -54.13 10.22
CA ALA A 18 -19.48 -53.96 9.11
C ALA A 18 -19.75 -55.11 8.14
N VAL A 19 -20.58 -54.88 7.13
CA VAL A 19 -20.63 -55.75 5.96
C VAL A 19 -19.29 -55.53 5.28
N ALA A 20 -18.45 -56.55 5.30
CA ALA A 20 -17.16 -56.53 4.61
C ALA A 20 -17.44 -56.24 3.15
N ALA A 21 -16.94 -55.13 2.63
CA ALA A 21 -17.06 -54.75 1.22
C ALA A 21 -16.40 -55.85 0.38
N ILE A 22 -17.16 -56.47 -0.51
CA ILE A 22 -16.60 -57.42 -1.47
C ILE A 22 -15.71 -56.61 -2.41
N PRO A 23 -14.43 -56.93 -2.58
CA PRO A 23 -13.55 -56.19 -3.44
C PRO A 23 -14.16 -56.10 -4.86
N GLY A 24 -14.39 -54.84 -5.34
CA GLY A 24 -14.95 -54.60 -6.69
C GLY A 24 -16.43 -54.25 -6.77
N GLN A 25 -17.19 -54.28 -5.66
CA GLN A 25 -18.58 -53.82 -5.64
C GLN A 25 -18.75 -52.52 -4.81
N PRO A 26 -19.61 -51.58 -5.24
CA PRO A 26 -19.90 -50.40 -4.47
C PRO A 26 -20.63 -50.78 -3.17
N TYR A 27 -20.26 -50.10 -2.07
CA TYR A 27 -21.03 -50.18 -0.82
C TYR A 27 -22.32 -49.39 -0.98
N MET A 28 -23.47 -50.01 -0.66
CA MET A 28 -24.79 -49.39 -0.77
C MET A 28 -25.51 -49.44 0.59
N ASN A 29 -26.20 -48.37 0.96
CA ASN A 29 -27.00 -48.27 2.17
C ASN A 29 -28.28 -47.45 1.88
N ALA A 30 -29.41 -47.76 2.50
CA ALA A 30 -30.67 -47.03 2.39
C ALA A 30 -31.67 -47.50 3.46
N ASP A 31 -32.80 -46.80 3.59
CA ASP A 31 -33.88 -47.17 4.51
C ASP A 31 -34.62 -48.43 4.01
N ALA A 32 -34.75 -48.61 2.68
CA ALA A 32 -35.38 -49.77 2.03
C ALA A 32 -34.68 -50.15 0.73
N MET A 33 -34.74 -51.45 0.35
CA MET A 33 -34.14 -51.99 -0.86
C MET A 33 -35.13 -52.93 -1.54
N GLU A 34 -35.29 -52.79 -2.87
CA GLU A 34 -36.06 -53.67 -3.75
C GLU A 34 -35.13 -54.18 -4.85
N GLY A 35 -35.15 -55.47 -5.09
CA GLY A 35 -34.37 -56.13 -6.14
C GLY A 35 -35.20 -56.94 -7.10
N ASN A 36 -34.92 -56.86 -8.40
CA ASN A 36 -35.51 -57.70 -9.45
C ASN A 36 -34.42 -58.67 -9.98
N LEU A 37 -34.58 -59.95 -9.70
CA LEU A 37 -33.62 -60.98 -10.07
C LEU A 37 -33.58 -61.23 -11.60
N ASP A 38 -34.68 -61.01 -12.31
CA ASP A 38 -34.77 -61.25 -13.75
C ASP A 38 -34.02 -60.17 -14.57
N THR A 39 -34.12 -58.92 -14.12
CA THR A 39 -33.44 -57.79 -14.77
C THR A 39 -32.06 -57.52 -14.23
N GLY A 40 -31.74 -57.97 -13.01
CA GLY A 40 -30.52 -57.64 -12.27
C GLY A 40 -30.51 -56.19 -11.79
N GLU A 41 -31.68 -55.60 -11.61
CA GLU A 41 -31.88 -54.23 -11.14
C GLU A 41 -32.14 -54.22 -9.64
N THR A 42 -31.48 -53.33 -8.92
CA THR A 42 -31.71 -53.09 -7.49
C THR A 42 -31.95 -51.62 -7.25
N VAL A 43 -32.98 -51.30 -6.48
CA VAL A 43 -33.35 -49.92 -6.12
C VAL A 43 -33.29 -49.75 -4.62
N TRP A 44 -32.60 -48.71 -4.17
CA TRP A 44 -32.50 -48.29 -2.77
C TRP A 44 -33.35 -47.03 -2.61
N HIS A 45 -34.20 -47.00 -1.60
CA HIS A 45 -35.12 -45.92 -1.30
C HIS A 45 -34.88 -45.35 0.12
N GLY A 46 -34.99 -44.05 0.27
CA GLY A 46 -34.82 -43.33 1.52
C GLY A 46 -33.35 -43.22 1.95
N HIS A 47 -32.83 -42.03 2.02
CA HIS A 47 -31.44 -41.74 2.39
C HIS A 47 -30.40 -42.64 1.72
N ALA A 48 -30.65 -42.96 0.45
CA ALA A 48 -29.81 -43.91 -0.31
C ALA A 48 -28.38 -43.33 -0.43
N GLU A 49 -27.40 -44.19 -0.08
CA GLU A 49 -25.97 -43.85 -0.09
C GLU A 49 -25.19 -44.94 -0.85
N MET A 50 -24.34 -44.52 -1.78
CA MET A 50 -23.36 -45.36 -2.46
C MET A 50 -21.96 -44.86 -2.24
N ARG A 51 -21.02 -45.79 -1.94
CA ARG A 51 -19.58 -45.52 -1.90
C ARG A 51 -18.85 -46.43 -2.88
N ASP A 52 -18.07 -45.81 -3.76
CA ASP A 52 -17.21 -46.50 -4.73
C ASP A 52 -15.84 -45.81 -4.78
N GLY A 53 -14.89 -46.34 -4.03
CA GLY A 53 -13.57 -45.72 -3.84
C GLY A 53 -13.67 -44.29 -3.26
N PRO A 54 -13.18 -43.29 -3.98
CA PRO A 54 -13.26 -41.89 -3.53
C PRO A 54 -14.60 -41.20 -3.81
N VAL A 55 -15.56 -41.92 -4.42
CA VAL A 55 -16.87 -41.40 -4.81
C VAL A 55 -17.91 -41.74 -3.74
N LEU A 56 -18.59 -40.70 -3.25
CA LEU A 56 -19.76 -40.79 -2.39
C LEU A 56 -20.97 -40.20 -3.14
N LEU A 57 -21.99 -41.00 -3.37
CA LEU A 57 -23.25 -40.57 -3.96
C LEU A 57 -24.38 -40.76 -2.96
N THR A 58 -25.13 -39.68 -2.71
CA THR A 58 -26.34 -39.73 -1.88
C THR A 58 -27.55 -39.22 -2.68
N ALA A 59 -28.72 -39.79 -2.45
CA ALA A 59 -29.96 -39.38 -3.11
C ALA A 59 -31.20 -39.85 -2.34
N ASN A 60 -32.39 -39.43 -2.75
CA ASN A 60 -33.65 -40.00 -2.23
C ASN A 60 -33.83 -41.45 -2.66
N SER A 61 -33.45 -41.78 -3.90
CA SER A 61 -33.40 -43.15 -4.40
C SER A 61 -32.21 -43.36 -5.33
N ILE A 62 -31.61 -44.52 -5.27
CA ILE A 62 -30.52 -44.97 -6.14
C ILE A 62 -30.90 -46.27 -6.74
N ARG A 63 -30.86 -46.37 -8.08
CA ARG A 63 -31.11 -47.58 -8.87
C ARG A 63 -29.78 -48.03 -9.48
N TYR A 64 -29.43 -49.27 -9.28
CA TYR A 64 -28.24 -49.91 -9.86
C TYR A 64 -28.64 -51.00 -10.84
N MET A 65 -28.15 -50.91 -12.05
CA MET A 65 -28.32 -51.89 -13.11
C MET A 65 -27.03 -52.68 -13.28
N GLY A 66 -26.97 -53.86 -12.69
CA GLY A 66 -25.74 -54.68 -12.63
C GLY A 66 -25.19 -55.11 -13.99
N LYS A 67 -26.05 -55.32 -15.00
CA LYS A 67 -25.62 -55.73 -16.35
C LYS A 67 -24.87 -54.63 -17.13
N THR A 68 -25.17 -53.36 -16.86
CA THR A 68 -24.59 -52.21 -17.55
C THR A 68 -23.71 -51.38 -16.63
N GLU A 69 -23.58 -51.78 -15.36
CA GLU A 69 -22.91 -51.03 -14.31
C GLU A 69 -23.33 -49.53 -14.24
N THR A 70 -24.63 -49.32 -14.53
CA THR A 70 -25.20 -47.96 -14.55
C THR A 70 -25.94 -47.70 -13.24
N ILE A 71 -25.70 -46.51 -12.69
CA ILE A 71 -26.32 -45.99 -11.48
C ILE A 71 -27.20 -44.80 -11.89
N VAL A 72 -28.48 -44.86 -11.48
CA VAL A 72 -29.41 -43.74 -11.64
C VAL A 72 -29.82 -43.27 -10.27
N ALA A 73 -29.60 -42.01 -9.99
CA ALA A 73 -29.93 -41.38 -8.71
C ALA A 73 -30.97 -40.28 -8.91
N ASP A 74 -32.00 -40.30 -8.09
CA ASP A 74 -33.15 -39.40 -8.18
C ASP A 74 -33.42 -38.70 -6.85
N GLY A 75 -33.65 -37.39 -6.94
CA GLY A 75 -34.05 -36.51 -5.83
C GLY A 75 -32.94 -36.19 -4.85
N ARG A 76 -32.63 -34.90 -4.71
CA ARG A 76 -31.57 -34.38 -3.85
C ARG A 76 -30.23 -35.11 -3.98
N VAL A 77 -29.84 -35.34 -5.23
CA VAL A 77 -28.61 -36.05 -5.57
C VAL A 77 -27.40 -35.22 -5.16
N VAL A 78 -26.46 -35.83 -4.42
CA VAL A 78 -25.18 -35.25 -4.08
C VAL A 78 -24.09 -36.25 -4.43
N LEU A 79 -23.28 -35.90 -5.42
CA LEU A 79 -22.06 -36.61 -5.79
C LEU A 79 -20.85 -35.91 -5.22
N THR A 80 -20.10 -36.53 -4.32
CA THR A 80 -18.88 -36.01 -3.75
C THR A 80 -17.68 -36.86 -4.18
N ARG A 81 -16.63 -36.25 -4.64
CA ARG A 81 -15.36 -36.88 -4.99
C ARG A 81 -14.19 -35.99 -4.57
N LEU A 82 -13.42 -36.45 -3.61
CA LEU A 82 -12.34 -35.64 -3.01
C LEU A 82 -12.89 -34.31 -2.50
N ASP A 83 -12.37 -33.19 -3.02
CA ASP A 83 -12.77 -31.81 -2.70
C ASP A 83 -13.91 -31.25 -3.61
N GLN A 84 -14.44 -32.08 -4.53
CA GLN A 84 -15.46 -31.66 -5.50
C GLN A 84 -16.83 -32.20 -5.10
N ARG A 85 -17.83 -31.32 -5.23
CA ARG A 85 -19.21 -31.64 -4.91
C ARG A 85 -20.15 -31.18 -6.03
N LEU A 86 -20.96 -32.12 -6.56
CA LEU A 86 -22.01 -31.85 -7.53
C LEU A 86 -23.36 -32.18 -6.89
N LEU A 87 -24.28 -31.24 -6.95
CA LEU A 87 -25.68 -31.42 -6.58
C LEU A 87 -26.52 -31.45 -7.85
N ALA A 88 -27.51 -32.32 -7.90
CA ALA A 88 -28.44 -32.47 -9.04
C ALA A 88 -29.82 -32.95 -8.58
N ASP A 89 -30.83 -32.83 -9.46
CA ASP A 89 -32.12 -33.43 -9.22
C ASP A 89 -32.15 -34.88 -9.72
N HIS A 90 -31.44 -35.17 -10.82
CA HIS A 90 -31.29 -36.47 -11.43
C HIS A 90 -29.86 -36.66 -11.90
N LEU A 91 -29.30 -37.86 -11.73
CA LEU A 91 -27.94 -38.22 -12.16
C LEU A 91 -27.98 -39.66 -12.74
N VAL A 92 -27.40 -39.84 -13.92
CA VAL A 92 -27.02 -41.12 -14.47
C VAL A 92 -25.51 -41.22 -14.49
N TYR A 93 -24.94 -42.23 -13.84
CA TYR A 93 -23.50 -42.45 -13.72
C TYR A 93 -23.14 -43.84 -14.22
N HIS A 94 -22.20 -43.90 -15.17
CA HIS A 94 -21.67 -45.16 -15.71
C HIS A 94 -20.35 -45.47 -15.00
N ARG A 95 -20.34 -46.53 -14.24
CA ARG A 95 -19.20 -46.87 -13.38
C ARG A 95 -18.01 -47.37 -14.19
N THR A 96 -18.23 -48.01 -15.34
CA THR A 96 -17.19 -48.57 -16.22
C THR A 96 -16.22 -47.55 -16.75
N ASP A 97 -16.72 -46.42 -17.24
CA ASP A 97 -15.92 -45.38 -17.89
C ASP A 97 -15.92 -44.05 -17.12
N GLY A 98 -16.76 -43.97 -16.05
CA GLY A 98 -16.87 -42.79 -15.20
C GLY A 98 -17.58 -41.61 -15.87
N THR A 99 -18.36 -41.87 -16.93
CA THR A 99 -19.19 -40.85 -17.56
C THR A 99 -20.44 -40.60 -16.74
N PHE A 100 -20.95 -39.38 -16.79
CA PHE A 100 -22.22 -39.05 -16.14
C PHE A 100 -23.04 -38.04 -16.96
N THR A 101 -24.35 -38.04 -16.74
CA THR A 101 -25.26 -36.97 -17.12
C THR A 101 -26.11 -36.57 -15.92
N ALA A 102 -26.39 -35.29 -15.77
CA ALA A 102 -27.15 -34.77 -14.64
C ALA A 102 -28.02 -33.56 -15.04
N THR A 103 -29.12 -33.36 -14.32
CA THR A 103 -30.04 -32.24 -14.56
C THR A 103 -30.13 -31.32 -13.33
N ASN A 104 -30.35 -30.02 -13.56
CA ASN A 104 -30.41 -28.98 -12.54
C ASN A 104 -29.18 -28.99 -11.62
N VAL A 105 -28.01 -28.89 -12.25
CA VAL A 105 -26.73 -29.09 -11.56
C VAL A 105 -26.26 -27.86 -10.84
N ARG A 106 -25.59 -28.07 -9.70
CA ARG A 106 -24.80 -27.09 -8.97
C ARG A 106 -23.45 -27.69 -8.60
N VAL A 107 -22.40 -27.07 -9.06
CA VAL A 107 -21.02 -27.49 -8.77
C VAL A 107 -20.31 -26.32 -8.11
N GLY A 108 -19.67 -26.54 -6.99
CA GLY A 108 -18.93 -25.50 -6.26
C GLY A 108 -17.50 -25.93 -5.98
N ARG A 109 -16.58 -25.07 -6.34
CA ARG A 109 -15.22 -25.05 -5.85
C ARG A 109 -14.85 -23.58 -5.65
N TYR A 110 -14.67 -23.18 -4.40
CA TYR A 110 -14.32 -21.80 -4.08
C TYR A 110 -13.13 -21.32 -4.93
N PRO A 111 -13.18 -20.12 -5.54
CA PRO A 111 -14.25 -19.11 -5.41
C PRO A 111 -15.38 -19.23 -6.47
N PHE A 112 -15.44 -20.29 -7.26
CA PHE A 112 -16.40 -20.43 -8.35
C PHE A 112 -17.59 -21.36 -7.99
N TYR A 113 -18.79 -20.87 -8.28
CA TYR A 113 -20.04 -21.61 -8.13
C TYR A 113 -20.75 -21.66 -9.47
N ILE A 114 -20.99 -22.88 -9.98
CA ILE A 114 -21.59 -23.13 -11.29
C ILE A 114 -22.97 -23.69 -11.08
N GLN A 115 -23.97 -23.12 -11.72
CA GLN A 115 -25.33 -23.65 -11.82
C GLN A 115 -25.67 -23.86 -13.30
N GLY A 116 -26.34 -24.95 -13.64
CA GLY A 116 -26.72 -25.23 -15.03
C GLY A 116 -27.96 -26.13 -15.16
N ALA A 117 -28.62 -26.04 -16.29
CA ALA A 117 -29.80 -26.85 -16.56
C ALA A 117 -29.45 -28.34 -16.74
N ALA A 118 -28.32 -28.62 -17.35
CA ALA A 118 -27.80 -29.97 -17.53
C ALA A 118 -26.28 -29.99 -17.47
N ALA A 119 -25.71 -31.10 -17.04
CA ALA A 119 -24.28 -31.36 -17.14
C ALA A 119 -24.04 -32.77 -17.67
N GLU A 120 -22.98 -32.92 -18.43
CA GLU A 120 -22.45 -34.21 -18.86
C GLU A 120 -20.90 -34.17 -18.70
N GLY A 121 -20.32 -35.32 -18.50
CA GLY A 121 -18.88 -35.32 -18.35
C GLY A 121 -18.26 -36.63 -18.01
N THR A 122 -16.97 -36.57 -17.80
CA THR A 122 -16.09 -37.64 -17.38
C THR A 122 -15.43 -37.31 -16.05
N ARG A 123 -14.51 -38.17 -15.61
CA ARG A 123 -13.73 -37.93 -14.39
C ARG A 123 -12.81 -36.68 -14.46
N THR A 124 -12.49 -36.20 -15.67
CA THR A 124 -11.51 -35.11 -15.90
C THR A 124 -12.10 -33.89 -16.60
N ARG A 125 -13.31 -33.98 -17.13
CA ARG A 125 -13.94 -32.91 -17.90
C ARG A 125 -15.45 -32.94 -17.70
N VAL A 126 -16.01 -31.77 -17.35
CA VAL A 126 -17.47 -31.57 -17.19
C VAL A 126 -17.91 -30.46 -18.13
N VAL A 127 -18.97 -30.72 -18.88
CA VAL A 127 -19.65 -29.73 -19.74
C VAL A 127 -20.98 -29.39 -19.09
N VAL A 128 -21.23 -28.11 -18.84
CA VAL A 128 -22.46 -27.62 -18.23
C VAL A 128 -23.18 -26.73 -19.24
N HIS A 129 -24.46 -27.04 -19.48
CA HIS A 129 -25.31 -26.35 -20.44
C HIS A 129 -26.23 -25.34 -19.75
N HIS A 130 -26.49 -24.22 -20.42
CA HIS A 130 -27.25 -23.06 -19.90
C HIS A 130 -26.83 -22.70 -18.50
N ALA A 131 -25.55 -22.46 -18.38
CA ALA A 131 -24.89 -22.33 -17.10
C ALA A 131 -24.75 -20.86 -16.64
N ARG A 132 -24.79 -20.69 -15.34
CA ARG A 132 -24.39 -19.45 -14.67
C ARG A 132 -23.23 -19.76 -13.74
N VAL A 133 -22.15 -18.98 -13.85
CA VAL A 133 -21.04 -18.98 -12.89
C VAL A 133 -21.12 -17.73 -12.06
N THR A 134 -20.94 -17.89 -10.74
CA THR A 134 -20.85 -16.81 -9.79
C THR A 134 -19.47 -16.86 -9.14
N TYR A 135 -18.83 -15.73 -9.01
CA TYR A 135 -17.60 -15.59 -8.25
C TYR A 135 -17.94 -15.21 -6.80
N GLY A 136 -17.53 -16.04 -5.84
CA GLY A 136 -18.02 -15.98 -4.46
C GLY A 136 -19.39 -16.65 -4.30
N GLU A 137 -19.91 -16.65 -3.08
CA GLU A 137 -21.23 -17.25 -2.80
C GLU A 137 -22.35 -16.60 -3.61
N PRO A 138 -23.26 -17.37 -4.22
CA PRO A 138 -24.33 -16.80 -5.02
C PRO A 138 -25.20 -15.82 -4.25
N GLY A 139 -25.31 -14.60 -4.76
CA GLY A 139 -26.07 -13.51 -4.14
C GLY A 139 -26.55 -12.50 -5.19
N PRO A 140 -27.38 -11.52 -4.78
CA PRO A 140 -27.97 -10.56 -5.72
C PRO A 140 -26.94 -9.59 -6.32
N TRP A 141 -25.81 -9.40 -5.66
CA TRP A 141 -24.74 -8.45 -6.05
C TRP A 141 -23.47 -9.14 -6.55
N GLN A 142 -23.48 -10.47 -6.63
CA GLN A 142 -22.30 -11.19 -7.06
C GLN A 142 -22.07 -11.06 -8.56
N PRO A 143 -20.82 -10.94 -9.01
CA PRO A 143 -20.46 -11.03 -10.42
C PRO A 143 -20.90 -12.35 -10.99
N THR A 144 -21.58 -12.33 -12.13
CA THR A 144 -22.10 -13.51 -12.79
C THR A 144 -21.72 -13.55 -14.25
N VAL A 145 -21.44 -14.75 -14.74
CA VAL A 145 -21.31 -15.03 -16.16
C VAL A 145 -22.34 -16.08 -16.52
N LYS A 146 -23.29 -15.72 -17.37
CA LYS A 146 -24.18 -16.69 -17.99
C LYS A 146 -23.58 -17.15 -19.31
N SER A 147 -23.61 -18.43 -19.56
CA SER A 147 -23.04 -19.05 -20.77
C SER A 147 -23.93 -20.12 -21.31
N GLU A 148 -24.02 -20.24 -22.63
CA GLU A 148 -24.71 -21.38 -23.22
C GLU A 148 -24.03 -22.69 -22.87
N THR A 149 -22.69 -22.66 -22.84
CA THR A 149 -21.90 -23.84 -22.48
C THR A 149 -20.67 -23.40 -21.68
N ILE A 150 -20.43 -24.13 -20.59
CA ILE A 150 -19.19 -24.00 -19.80
C ILE A 150 -18.51 -25.36 -19.80
N ILE A 151 -17.22 -25.36 -20.12
CA ILE A 151 -16.36 -26.54 -20.00
C ILE A 151 -15.50 -26.36 -18.77
N PHE A 152 -15.63 -27.25 -17.81
CA PHE A 152 -14.92 -27.27 -16.56
C PHE A 152 -13.92 -28.43 -16.54
N GLU A 153 -12.65 -28.13 -16.48
CA GLU A 153 -11.56 -29.09 -16.27
C GLU A 153 -10.94 -28.84 -14.89
N PRO A 154 -11.28 -29.67 -13.88
CA PRO A 154 -10.88 -29.46 -12.50
C PRO A 154 -9.37 -29.31 -12.34
N GLY A 155 -8.93 -28.21 -11.72
CA GLY A 155 -7.51 -27.89 -11.50
C GLY A 155 -6.80 -27.23 -12.68
N HIS A 156 -7.46 -27.04 -13.82
CA HIS A 156 -6.88 -26.39 -15.00
C HIS A 156 -7.62 -25.09 -15.37
N TYR A 157 -8.80 -25.17 -15.95
CA TYR A 157 -9.52 -23.98 -16.42
C TYR A 157 -11.05 -24.17 -16.48
N LEU A 158 -11.73 -23.02 -16.52
CA LEU A 158 -13.11 -22.85 -16.99
C LEU A 158 -13.10 -22.18 -18.35
N ARG A 159 -13.72 -22.81 -19.36
CA ARG A 159 -13.93 -22.21 -20.68
C ARG A 159 -15.39 -21.83 -20.85
N PHE A 160 -15.62 -20.61 -21.22
CA PHE A 160 -16.93 -19.99 -21.40
C PHE A 160 -17.21 -19.79 -22.89
N LEU A 161 -18.38 -20.22 -23.36
CA LEU A 161 -18.82 -20.11 -24.76
C LEU A 161 -20.16 -19.39 -24.83
N SER A 162 -20.25 -18.33 -25.66
CA SER A 162 -21.47 -17.52 -25.83
C SER A 162 -21.99 -16.98 -24.50
N SER A 163 -21.25 -16.04 -23.94
CA SER A 163 -21.45 -15.60 -22.55
C SER A 163 -22.02 -14.20 -22.47
N MET A 164 -22.77 -13.95 -21.39
CA MET A 164 -23.20 -12.63 -20.92
C MET A 164 -22.64 -12.38 -19.54
N VAL A 165 -22.02 -11.23 -19.35
CA VAL A 165 -21.51 -10.81 -18.04
C VAL A 165 -22.54 -9.93 -17.36
N GLY A 166 -22.71 -10.10 -16.06
CA GLY A 166 -23.67 -9.38 -15.27
C GLY A 166 -23.39 -9.39 -13.76
N VAL A 167 -24.36 -8.90 -13.01
CA VAL A 167 -24.38 -8.92 -11.54
C VAL A 167 -25.70 -9.49 -11.07
N GLY A 168 -25.65 -10.52 -10.24
CA GLY A 168 -26.83 -11.24 -9.79
C GLY A 168 -27.65 -11.79 -10.96
N ASN A 169 -28.84 -11.24 -11.16
CA ASN A 169 -29.75 -11.65 -12.23
C ASN A 169 -29.75 -10.71 -13.45
N ARG A 170 -28.95 -9.65 -13.45
CA ARG A 170 -28.91 -8.64 -14.52
C ARG A 170 -27.70 -8.87 -15.41
N ASP A 171 -27.93 -8.99 -16.72
CA ASP A 171 -26.90 -9.18 -17.74
C ASP A 171 -26.63 -7.81 -18.40
N PHE A 172 -25.34 -7.47 -18.62
CA PHE A 172 -24.95 -6.15 -19.13
C PHE A 172 -24.37 -6.21 -20.55
N PHE A 173 -23.36 -7.07 -20.78
CA PHE A 173 -22.68 -7.12 -22.07
C PHE A 173 -22.25 -8.52 -22.47
N PRO A 174 -22.23 -8.82 -23.78
CA PRO A 174 -21.84 -10.13 -24.30
C PRO A 174 -20.31 -10.25 -24.38
N ILE A 175 -19.80 -11.45 -24.05
CA ILE A 175 -18.42 -11.87 -24.32
C ILE A 175 -18.49 -13.17 -25.12
N PRO A 176 -17.92 -13.25 -26.35
CA PRO A 176 -18.09 -14.42 -27.21
C PRO A 176 -17.52 -15.70 -26.60
N HIS A 177 -16.30 -15.64 -26.10
CA HIS A 177 -15.64 -16.75 -25.40
C HIS A 177 -14.46 -16.22 -24.59
N PHE A 178 -14.16 -16.86 -23.46
CA PHE A 178 -12.94 -16.62 -22.68
C PHE A 178 -12.59 -17.83 -21.83
N ASN A 179 -11.35 -17.91 -21.38
CA ASN A 179 -10.88 -18.92 -20.46
C ASN A 179 -10.54 -18.27 -19.11
N GLN A 180 -10.87 -18.97 -18.02
CA GLN A 180 -10.53 -18.60 -16.66
C GLN A 180 -9.75 -19.73 -16.03
N GLU A 181 -8.51 -19.50 -15.66
CA GLU A 181 -7.68 -20.46 -14.94
C GLU A 181 -8.03 -20.48 -13.45
N PHE A 182 -7.91 -21.64 -12.81
CA PHE A 182 -8.05 -21.76 -11.36
C PHE A 182 -6.82 -21.18 -10.66
N GLY A 183 -7.06 -20.39 -9.61
CA GLY A 183 -6.00 -19.72 -8.86
C GLY A 183 -5.68 -18.30 -9.36
N THR A 184 -6.23 -17.89 -10.50
CA THR A 184 -6.17 -16.49 -10.95
C THR A 184 -7.43 -15.73 -10.54
N ALA A 185 -7.31 -14.41 -10.37
CA ALA A 185 -8.46 -13.58 -10.10
C ALA A 185 -9.51 -13.69 -11.23
N SER A 186 -10.80 -13.62 -10.90
CA SER A 186 -11.85 -13.56 -11.91
C SER A 186 -11.64 -12.37 -12.84
N ALA A 187 -11.91 -12.55 -14.15
CA ALA A 187 -11.86 -11.44 -15.11
C ALA A 187 -12.72 -10.23 -14.68
N LEU A 188 -13.79 -10.46 -13.93
CA LEU A 188 -14.61 -9.40 -13.35
C LEU A 188 -13.97 -8.72 -12.13
N ALA A 189 -13.18 -9.45 -11.36
CA ALA A 189 -12.41 -8.88 -10.24
C ALA A 189 -11.26 -7.98 -10.73
N LEU A 190 -10.90 -8.08 -12.01
CA LEU A 190 -9.87 -7.27 -12.67
C LEU A 190 -10.45 -5.99 -13.32
N LEU A 191 -11.77 -5.81 -13.26
CA LEU A 191 -12.46 -4.64 -13.78
C LEU A 191 -12.63 -3.60 -12.67
N THR A 192 -12.19 -2.39 -12.90
CA THR A 192 -12.49 -1.22 -12.07
C THR A 192 -13.50 -0.33 -12.76
N PHE A 193 -14.37 0.31 -12.00
CA PHE A 193 -15.42 1.14 -12.56
C PHE A 193 -15.77 2.29 -11.62
N GLU A 194 -15.69 3.52 -12.12
CA GLU A 194 -16.09 4.71 -11.40
C GLU A 194 -17.01 5.56 -12.26
N VAL A 195 -18.12 6.01 -11.70
CA VAL A 195 -19.05 6.96 -12.35
C VAL A 195 -19.25 8.14 -11.44
N GLY A 196 -19.21 9.32 -12.01
CA GLY A 196 -19.36 10.53 -11.21
C GLY A 196 -19.79 11.75 -12.02
N TYR A 197 -19.76 12.86 -11.32
CA TYR A 197 -19.91 14.18 -11.89
C TYR A 197 -18.97 15.13 -11.16
N ARG A 198 -18.17 15.86 -11.91
CA ARG A 198 -17.35 16.95 -11.41
C ARG A 198 -17.64 18.21 -12.22
N SER A 199 -17.85 19.34 -11.57
CA SER A 199 -18.22 20.58 -12.26
C SER A 199 -17.24 21.02 -13.35
N SER A 200 -15.95 20.69 -13.19
CA SER A 200 -14.89 20.94 -14.18
C SER A 200 -14.91 19.95 -15.34
N LEU A 201 -15.20 18.68 -15.11
CA LEU A 201 -15.12 17.60 -16.11
C LEU A 201 -16.49 17.23 -16.72
N GLY A 202 -17.59 17.68 -16.09
CA GLY A 202 -18.93 17.21 -16.39
C GLY A 202 -19.20 15.82 -15.82
N GLY A 203 -20.01 15.03 -16.52
CA GLY A 203 -20.17 13.61 -16.19
C GLY A 203 -18.87 12.84 -16.46
N THR A 204 -18.50 11.95 -15.53
CA THR A 204 -17.28 11.14 -15.60
C THR A 204 -17.62 9.66 -15.60
N LEU A 205 -16.90 8.88 -16.37
CA LEU A 205 -16.94 7.44 -16.38
C LEU A 205 -15.52 6.92 -16.58
N ASP A 206 -14.97 6.26 -15.58
CA ASP A 206 -13.64 5.66 -15.64
C ASP A 206 -13.78 4.14 -15.55
N ILE A 207 -13.16 3.42 -16.49
CA ILE A 207 -13.18 1.98 -16.60
C ILE A 207 -11.74 1.50 -16.74
N GLY A 208 -11.31 0.64 -15.83
CA GLY A 208 -10.02 -0.04 -15.91
C GLY A 208 -10.22 -1.55 -16.09
N TYR A 209 -9.37 -2.17 -16.90
CA TYR A 209 -9.32 -3.62 -17.05
C TYR A 209 -7.86 -4.09 -17.07
N HIS A 210 -7.45 -4.86 -16.07
CA HIS A 210 -6.07 -5.27 -15.84
C HIS A 210 -5.94 -6.79 -15.73
N PRO A 211 -6.04 -7.53 -16.86
CA PRO A 211 -5.90 -8.98 -16.86
C PRO A 211 -4.49 -9.40 -16.48
N THR A 212 -4.37 -10.55 -15.82
CA THR A 212 -3.10 -11.21 -15.58
C THR A 212 -2.61 -11.79 -16.90
N VAL A 213 -1.50 -11.25 -17.41
CA VAL A 213 -0.88 -11.67 -18.69
C VAL A 213 0.22 -12.71 -18.47
N LEU A 214 0.90 -12.65 -17.33
CA LEU A 214 1.89 -13.61 -16.86
C LEU A 214 1.75 -13.76 -15.34
N PRO A 215 2.21 -14.85 -14.72
CA PRO A 215 2.29 -14.95 -13.26
C PRO A 215 3.01 -13.72 -12.68
N GLY A 216 2.36 -13.03 -11.74
CA GLY A 216 2.88 -11.80 -11.15
C GLY A 216 2.72 -10.53 -12.00
N ALA A 217 2.20 -10.57 -13.22
CA ALA A 217 2.05 -9.39 -14.07
C ALA A 217 0.62 -9.19 -14.56
N GLN A 218 0.08 -8.00 -14.33
CA GLN A 218 -1.19 -7.52 -14.85
C GLN A 218 -0.92 -6.39 -15.84
N LEU A 219 -1.43 -6.49 -17.05
CA LEU A 219 -1.31 -5.46 -18.09
C LEU A 219 -2.66 -5.25 -18.75
N GLY A 220 -3.08 -4.02 -18.83
CA GLY A 220 -4.38 -3.65 -19.37
C GLY A 220 -4.41 -2.21 -19.80
N GLY A 221 -5.50 -1.53 -19.48
CA GLY A 221 -5.64 -0.11 -19.77
C GLY A 221 -6.84 0.51 -19.08
N ASP A 222 -6.78 1.82 -18.96
CA ASP A 222 -7.83 2.65 -18.40
C ASP A 222 -8.47 3.52 -19.50
N LEU A 223 -9.79 3.61 -19.44
CA LEU A 223 -10.62 4.45 -20.29
C LEU A 223 -11.36 5.44 -19.41
N GLY A 224 -11.08 6.72 -19.54
CA GLY A 224 -11.81 7.83 -18.92
C GLY A 224 -12.69 8.55 -19.94
N ILE A 225 -13.95 8.77 -19.64
CA ILE A 225 -14.88 9.57 -20.45
C ILE A 225 -15.32 10.77 -19.63
N TYR A 226 -15.00 11.96 -20.10
CA TYR A 226 -15.28 13.24 -19.45
C TYR A 226 -16.12 14.09 -20.39
N THR A 227 -17.39 14.29 -20.06
CA THR A 227 -18.36 14.89 -21.00
C THR A 227 -18.03 16.34 -21.39
N ALA A 228 -17.27 17.07 -20.57
CA ALA A 228 -16.81 18.44 -20.87
C ALA A 228 -15.43 18.50 -21.55
N HIS A 229 -14.67 17.40 -21.61
CA HIS A 229 -13.27 17.39 -22.05
C HIS A 229 -12.96 16.38 -23.15
N GLY A 230 -13.57 15.19 -23.13
CA GLY A 230 -13.30 14.15 -24.13
C GLY A 230 -13.04 12.77 -23.54
N VAL A 231 -12.25 11.98 -24.25
CA VAL A 231 -11.93 10.59 -23.88
C VAL A 231 -10.44 10.46 -23.65
N MET A 232 -10.07 9.98 -22.45
CA MET A 232 -8.72 9.61 -22.09
C MET A 232 -8.55 8.10 -22.22
N LEU A 233 -7.43 7.66 -22.77
CA LEU A 233 -7.10 6.25 -22.91
C LEU A 233 -5.60 6.08 -22.67
N GLY A 234 -5.22 5.05 -21.92
CA GLY A 234 -3.81 4.70 -21.72
C GLY A 234 -3.61 3.27 -21.24
N PRO A 235 -2.47 2.65 -21.61
CA PRO A 235 -2.04 1.40 -21.01
C PRO A 235 -1.69 1.59 -19.54
N THR A 236 -2.11 0.63 -18.72
CA THR A 236 -1.82 0.56 -17.29
C THR A 236 -1.50 -0.86 -16.89
N GLY A 237 -0.72 -1.03 -15.84
CA GLY A 237 -0.36 -2.35 -15.37
C GLY A 237 0.43 -2.33 -14.07
N SER A 238 0.60 -3.50 -13.50
CA SER A 238 1.44 -3.73 -12.34
C SER A 238 2.12 -5.08 -12.44
N TYR A 239 3.26 -5.21 -11.80
CA TYR A 239 3.98 -6.48 -11.73
C TYR A 239 4.62 -6.66 -10.37
N HIS A 240 4.78 -7.92 -9.99
CA HIS A 240 5.46 -8.36 -8.78
C HIS A 240 6.10 -9.73 -9.03
N SER A 241 6.96 -10.17 -8.13
CA SER A 241 7.60 -11.49 -8.22
C SER A 241 6.57 -12.62 -8.35
N ALA A 242 6.78 -13.51 -9.31
CA ALA A 242 5.85 -14.60 -9.61
C ALA A 242 5.77 -15.66 -8.50
N ASP A 243 6.79 -15.78 -7.67
CA ASP A 243 6.89 -16.70 -6.51
C ASP A 243 6.27 -16.13 -5.24
N GLY A 244 5.80 -14.86 -5.28
CA GLY A 244 5.21 -14.17 -4.14
C GLY A 244 6.23 -13.57 -3.17
N SER A 245 7.53 -13.53 -3.53
CA SER A 245 8.52 -12.71 -2.83
C SER A 245 8.27 -11.21 -3.13
N ASP A 246 8.85 -10.33 -2.33
CA ASP A 246 8.79 -8.89 -2.55
C ASP A 246 10.00 -8.37 -3.36
N ASP A 247 10.73 -9.28 -4.06
CA ASP A 247 11.97 -8.94 -4.75
C ASP A 247 11.76 -8.00 -5.92
N VAL A 248 10.67 -8.18 -6.67
CA VAL A 248 10.33 -7.33 -7.81
C VAL A 248 8.92 -6.80 -7.65
N SER A 249 8.76 -5.49 -7.78
CA SER A 249 7.45 -4.85 -7.88
C SER A 249 7.51 -3.59 -8.71
N GLY A 250 6.41 -3.28 -9.39
CA GLY A 250 6.31 -2.04 -10.14
C GLY A 250 4.92 -1.78 -10.68
N SER A 251 4.71 -0.54 -11.10
CA SER A 251 3.46 -0.10 -11.70
C SER A 251 3.72 0.84 -12.87
N LEU A 252 2.87 0.75 -13.87
CA LEU A 252 2.81 1.66 -15.00
C LEU A 252 1.41 2.24 -15.08
N GLN A 253 1.30 3.55 -15.13
CA GLN A 253 0.05 4.26 -15.40
C GLN A 253 0.29 5.27 -16.51
N SER A 254 -0.64 5.38 -17.45
CA SER A 254 -0.53 6.36 -18.50
C SER A 254 -1.90 6.78 -19.02
N GLY A 255 -1.97 7.93 -19.66
CA GLY A 255 -3.18 8.43 -20.28
C GLY A 255 -2.89 9.48 -21.34
N TYR A 256 -3.67 9.44 -22.40
CA TYR A 256 -3.67 10.47 -23.44
C TYR A 256 -5.11 10.91 -23.72
N ILE A 257 -5.31 12.20 -23.81
CA ILE A 257 -6.58 12.83 -24.16
C ILE A 257 -6.37 13.96 -25.18
N HIS A 258 -7.27 14.03 -26.16
CA HIS A 258 -7.48 15.28 -26.90
C HIS A 258 -8.58 16.07 -26.18
N ASP A 259 -8.17 17.09 -25.43
CA ASP A 259 -9.02 17.85 -24.53
C ASP A 259 -9.74 18.98 -25.28
N PHE A 260 -11.05 18.87 -25.40
CA PHE A 260 -11.92 19.88 -26.04
C PHE A 260 -12.43 20.92 -25.05
N GLY A 261 -12.18 20.74 -23.76
CA GLY A 261 -12.68 21.59 -22.69
C GLY A 261 -11.91 22.90 -22.52
N ASN A 262 -12.30 23.64 -21.49
CA ASN A 262 -11.58 24.84 -21.08
C ASN A 262 -10.35 24.47 -20.28
N ARG A 263 -9.17 24.61 -20.87
CA ARG A 263 -7.90 24.20 -20.28
C ARG A 263 -7.20 25.28 -19.44
N GLY A 264 -7.41 26.56 -19.79
CA GLY A 264 -6.71 27.70 -19.17
C GLY A 264 -5.20 27.68 -19.39
N ASN A 265 -4.46 28.21 -18.45
CA ASN A 265 -3.00 28.27 -18.46
C ASN A 265 -2.41 27.31 -17.42
N ASP A 266 -1.17 26.89 -17.67
CA ASP A 266 -0.35 26.12 -16.72
C ASP A 266 0.20 27.03 -15.59
N VAL A 267 1.03 26.45 -14.69
CA VAL A 267 1.67 27.20 -13.59
C VAL A 267 2.61 28.31 -14.07
N LEU A 268 3.10 28.23 -15.31
CA LEU A 268 3.97 29.25 -15.93
C LEU A 268 3.18 30.36 -16.63
N GLY A 269 1.85 30.29 -16.63
CA GLY A 269 0.97 31.20 -17.38
C GLY A 269 0.89 30.89 -18.89
N THR A 270 1.40 29.74 -19.34
CA THR A 270 1.37 29.30 -20.73
C THR A 270 0.06 28.59 -21.05
N PRO A 271 -0.62 28.88 -22.19
CA PRO A 271 -1.85 28.18 -22.55
C PRO A 271 -1.64 26.67 -22.71
N ILE A 272 -2.43 25.87 -21.97
CA ILE A 272 -2.38 24.41 -22.02
C ILE A 272 -2.83 23.92 -23.40
N GLN A 273 -2.02 23.05 -24.01
CA GLN A 273 -2.30 22.49 -25.33
C GLN A 273 -3.46 21.48 -25.29
N PRO A 274 -4.18 21.25 -26.42
CA PRO A 274 -5.30 20.29 -26.43
C PRO A 274 -4.85 18.83 -26.32
N ASN A 275 -3.64 18.49 -26.76
CA ASN A 275 -3.10 17.14 -26.63
C ASN A 275 -2.39 17.01 -25.30
N ARG A 276 -3.01 16.28 -24.37
CA ARG A 276 -2.52 16.12 -23.00
C ARG A 276 -2.23 14.65 -22.72
N ALA A 277 -1.16 14.40 -22.01
CA ALA A 277 -0.74 13.05 -21.65
C ALA A 277 0.02 13.02 -20.34
N PHE A 278 -0.02 11.87 -19.70
CA PHE A 278 0.87 11.53 -18.58
C PHE A 278 1.39 10.10 -18.74
N LEU A 279 2.55 9.84 -18.16
CA LEU A 279 3.13 8.51 -18.00
C LEU A 279 3.85 8.47 -16.66
N GLU A 280 3.49 7.53 -15.81
CA GLU A 280 4.06 7.30 -14.49
C GLU A 280 4.49 5.84 -14.40
N TRP A 281 5.75 5.61 -14.11
CA TRP A 281 6.32 4.28 -13.96
C TRP A 281 7.19 4.22 -12.72
N SER A 282 6.83 3.34 -11.81
CA SER A 282 7.63 3.00 -10.64
C SER A 282 8.11 1.57 -10.73
N ASN A 283 9.34 1.34 -10.28
CA ASN A 283 9.97 0.02 -10.24
C ASN A 283 10.84 -0.13 -9.00
N ARG A 284 10.71 -1.26 -8.36
CA ARG A 284 11.61 -1.74 -7.31
C ARG A 284 12.02 -3.16 -7.63
N ASP A 285 13.32 -3.41 -7.71
CA ASP A 285 13.89 -4.69 -8.08
C ASP A 285 15.07 -5.01 -7.15
N GLN A 286 14.95 -6.07 -6.37
CA GLN A 286 16.00 -6.62 -5.51
C GLN A 286 16.70 -7.75 -6.28
N LEU A 287 17.81 -7.43 -6.98
CA LEU A 287 18.53 -8.37 -7.82
C LEU A 287 19.29 -9.43 -7.01
N THR A 288 19.82 -9.03 -5.86
CA THR A 288 20.50 -9.92 -4.89
C THR A 288 20.20 -9.42 -3.47
N ASP A 289 20.67 -10.13 -2.46
CA ASP A 289 20.52 -9.71 -1.05
C ASP A 289 21.07 -8.29 -0.79
N SER A 290 22.05 -7.83 -1.58
CA SER A 290 22.67 -6.51 -1.43
C SER A 290 22.33 -5.52 -2.55
N LEU A 291 22.07 -6.00 -3.77
CA LEU A 291 21.91 -5.14 -4.95
C LEU A 291 20.45 -4.93 -5.31
N SER A 292 20.05 -3.66 -5.38
CA SER A 292 18.69 -3.27 -5.78
C SER A 292 18.69 -2.18 -6.86
N ILE A 293 17.60 -2.12 -7.62
CA ILE A 293 17.31 -1.05 -8.59
C ILE A 293 15.97 -0.44 -8.26
N ASN A 294 15.96 0.88 -8.03
CA ASN A 294 14.74 1.66 -7.84
C ASN A 294 14.60 2.68 -8.96
N SER A 295 13.40 2.85 -9.48
CA SER A 295 13.14 3.84 -10.51
C SER A 295 11.77 4.45 -10.32
N ASP A 296 11.69 5.76 -10.51
CA ASP A 296 10.44 6.50 -10.55
C ASP A 296 10.51 7.50 -11.71
N ILE A 297 9.62 7.36 -12.70
CA ILE A 297 9.62 8.16 -13.91
C ILE A 297 8.21 8.69 -14.13
N ASN A 298 8.09 10.03 -14.10
CA ASN A 298 6.82 10.73 -14.16
C ASN A 298 6.89 11.83 -15.23
N TYR A 299 6.29 11.58 -16.37
CA TYR A 299 6.13 12.57 -17.42
C TYR A 299 4.70 13.12 -17.45
N TRP A 300 4.57 14.41 -17.37
CA TRP A 300 3.30 15.14 -17.53
C TRP A 300 3.43 16.16 -18.67
N SER A 301 2.48 16.20 -19.58
CA SER A 301 2.49 17.13 -20.71
C SER A 301 2.35 18.58 -20.30
N ASP A 302 1.71 18.83 -19.17
CA ASP A 302 1.47 20.13 -18.55
C ASP A 302 1.27 19.95 -17.04
N SER A 303 1.42 21.01 -16.27
CA SER A 303 1.38 21.00 -14.81
C SER A 303 0.02 20.64 -14.19
N TYR A 304 -1.03 20.54 -15.00
CA TYR A 304 -2.39 20.28 -14.51
C TYR A 304 -3.04 19.01 -15.08
N VAL A 305 -2.37 18.23 -15.91
CA VAL A 305 -2.99 17.04 -16.52
C VAL A 305 -3.46 16.03 -15.48
N THR A 306 -2.62 15.73 -14.48
CA THR A 306 -2.99 14.81 -13.40
C THR A 306 -3.97 15.44 -12.42
N ARG A 307 -3.80 16.72 -12.09
CA ARG A 307 -4.73 17.48 -11.26
C ARG A 307 -6.15 17.51 -11.83
N ASP A 308 -6.27 17.77 -13.14
CA ASP A 308 -7.58 17.87 -13.80
C ASP A 308 -8.27 16.50 -13.90
N PHE A 309 -7.55 15.43 -14.26
CA PHE A 309 -8.15 14.13 -14.58
C PHE A 309 -7.97 13.07 -13.47
N ARG A 310 -6.93 13.19 -12.63
CA ARG A 310 -6.56 12.22 -11.59
C ARG A 310 -6.29 12.92 -10.26
N LEU A 311 -7.27 13.70 -9.80
CA LEU A 311 -7.13 14.53 -8.60
C LEU A 311 -6.71 13.76 -7.36
N LYS A 312 -7.21 12.54 -7.17
CA LYS A 312 -6.85 11.69 -6.02
C LYS A 312 -5.35 11.40 -5.98
N ASP A 313 -4.77 11.05 -7.13
CA ASP A 313 -3.33 10.74 -7.25
C ASP A 313 -2.50 12.03 -7.13
N TYR A 314 -2.95 13.11 -7.77
CA TYR A 314 -2.31 14.43 -7.66
C TYR A 314 -2.25 14.93 -6.21
N ASN A 315 -3.30 14.73 -5.41
CA ASN A 315 -3.31 15.15 -4.00
C ASN A 315 -2.33 14.35 -3.15
N LEU A 316 -1.98 13.13 -3.56
CA LEU A 316 -0.95 12.33 -2.89
C LEU A 316 0.47 12.78 -3.29
N VAL A 317 0.68 13.12 -4.58
CA VAL A 317 1.99 13.50 -5.10
C VAL A 317 1.80 14.65 -6.11
N GLN A 318 2.08 15.89 -5.67
CA GLN A 318 1.95 17.09 -6.49
C GLN A 318 3.21 17.39 -7.32
N MET A 319 4.37 16.97 -6.83
CA MET A 319 5.68 17.12 -7.48
C MET A 319 6.38 15.77 -7.48
N PRO A 320 6.11 14.92 -8.48
CA PRO A 320 6.71 13.60 -8.56
C PRO A 320 8.22 13.70 -8.87
N ASP A 321 9.02 12.89 -8.22
CA ASP A 321 10.44 12.78 -8.54
C ASP A 321 10.66 11.94 -9.81
N ASN A 322 11.82 12.11 -10.43
CA ASN A 322 12.19 11.38 -11.65
C ASN A 322 13.64 10.89 -11.52
N TYR A 323 13.79 9.62 -11.19
CA TYR A 323 15.11 9.05 -10.94
C TYR A 323 15.21 7.58 -11.33
N VAL A 324 16.45 7.15 -11.52
CA VAL A 324 16.88 5.76 -11.54
C VAL A 324 18.07 5.63 -10.59
N GLU A 325 17.99 4.66 -9.69
CA GLU A 325 19.04 4.38 -8.72
C GLU A 325 19.38 2.90 -8.68
N VAL A 326 20.67 2.61 -8.73
CA VAL A 326 21.22 1.28 -8.47
C VAL A 326 21.98 1.35 -7.17
N MET A 327 21.57 0.53 -6.18
CA MET A 327 22.15 0.50 -4.84
C MET A 327 22.76 -0.85 -4.55
N ASP A 328 23.95 -0.85 -3.95
CA ASP A 328 24.59 -2.02 -3.35
C ASP A 328 24.83 -1.74 -1.87
N THR A 329 24.17 -2.53 -0.99
CA THR A 329 24.17 -2.34 0.46
C THR A 329 24.82 -3.55 1.11
N GLY A 330 26.03 -3.37 1.64
CA GLY A 330 26.69 -4.38 2.48
C GLY A 330 26.40 -4.18 3.96
N ASP A 331 27.05 -4.98 4.81
CA ASP A 331 26.90 -4.90 6.26
C ASP A 331 27.35 -3.54 6.83
N ASP A 332 28.42 -2.97 6.28
CA ASP A 332 29.04 -1.74 6.76
C ASP A 332 29.11 -0.64 5.70
N TYR A 333 28.62 -0.85 4.50
CA TYR A 333 28.68 0.14 3.43
C TYR A 333 27.41 0.25 2.61
N PHE A 334 27.28 1.40 1.98
CA PHE A 334 26.27 1.71 1.00
C PHE A 334 26.97 2.34 -0.23
N ALA A 335 26.68 1.84 -1.41
CA ALA A 335 27.13 2.41 -2.66
C ALA A 335 25.94 2.62 -3.60
N SER A 336 25.88 3.78 -4.26
CA SER A 336 24.82 4.04 -5.24
C SER A 336 25.32 4.71 -6.51
N LEU A 337 24.61 4.40 -7.59
CA LEU A 337 24.64 5.16 -8.84
C LEU A 337 23.22 5.73 -9.02
N PHE A 338 23.09 7.01 -8.83
CA PHE A 338 21.83 7.74 -8.84
C PHE A 338 21.77 8.71 -10.02
N THR A 339 20.65 8.74 -10.73
CA THR A 339 20.41 9.71 -11.79
C THR A 339 19.04 10.32 -11.60
N ARG A 340 19.00 11.63 -11.34
CA ARG A 340 17.77 12.44 -11.29
C ARG A 340 17.74 13.37 -12.49
N PHE A 341 16.62 13.40 -13.22
CA PHE A 341 16.47 14.18 -14.42
C PHE A 341 15.10 14.89 -14.46
N ARG A 342 14.97 15.90 -15.31
CA ARG A 342 13.79 16.76 -15.40
C ARG A 342 13.02 16.53 -16.72
N PRO A 343 12.06 15.61 -16.78
CA PRO A 343 11.22 15.44 -17.97
C PRO A 343 10.18 16.55 -18.15
N ASN A 344 9.78 17.19 -17.04
CA ASN A 344 8.73 18.19 -16.97
C ASN A 344 9.33 19.62 -16.93
N ALA A 345 9.27 20.34 -18.03
CA ALA A 345 9.92 21.66 -18.13
C ALA A 345 9.31 22.75 -17.22
N PHE A 346 8.13 22.53 -16.66
CA PHE A 346 7.46 23.46 -15.74
C PHE A 346 7.93 23.32 -14.28
N GLU A 347 8.77 22.33 -13.96
CA GLU A 347 9.32 22.11 -12.61
C GLU A 347 10.76 22.62 -12.50
N ALA A 348 11.15 23.07 -11.31
CA ALA A 348 12.54 23.27 -10.95
C ALA A 348 13.03 21.96 -10.31
N VAL A 349 14.05 21.33 -10.89
CA VAL A 349 14.63 20.08 -10.38
C VAL A 349 16.13 20.22 -10.32
N GLN A 350 16.71 19.85 -9.19
CA GLN A 350 18.16 19.68 -9.05
C GLN A 350 18.56 18.36 -9.72
N GLU A 351 18.97 18.45 -10.98
CA GLU A 351 19.38 17.29 -11.77
C GLU A 351 20.73 16.75 -11.28
N ARG A 352 20.87 15.43 -11.20
CA ARG A 352 22.10 14.69 -10.86
C ARG A 352 22.39 13.71 -11.98
N LEU A 353 23.37 14.03 -12.85
CA LEU A 353 23.51 13.41 -14.17
C LEU A 353 24.92 12.83 -14.44
N PRO A 354 25.32 11.67 -13.90
CA PRO A 354 24.79 10.96 -12.72
C PRO A 354 25.50 11.40 -11.43
N GLU A 355 25.09 10.85 -10.30
CA GLU A 355 25.83 10.84 -9.03
C GLU A 355 26.29 9.42 -8.71
N LEU A 356 27.57 9.26 -8.41
CA LEU A 356 28.14 8.06 -7.82
C LEU A 356 28.44 8.38 -6.35
N SER A 357 27.95 7.58 -5.41
CA SER A 357 28.23 7.73 -3.98
C SER A 357 28.71 6.43 -3.35
N PHE A 358 29.50 6.58 -2.30
CA PHE A 358 29.93 5.48 -1.45
C PHE A 358 30.03 5.99 -0.01
N ASP A 359 29.28 5.33 0.90
CA ASP A 359 29.24 5.64 2.31
C ASP A 359 29.66 4.38 3.11
N LEU A 360 30.64 4.55 4.00
CA LEU A 360 31.02 3.55 5.00
C LEU A 360 30.41 3.94 6.33
N ALA A 361 29.55 3.06 6.87
CA ALA A 361 28.96 3.22 8.19
C ALA A 361 30.06 3.22 9.29
N PRO A 362 29.78 3.73 10.48
CA PRO A 362 30.77 3.74 11.56
C PRO A 362 31.36 2.35 11.83
N THR A 363 32.58 2.10 11.36
CA THR A 363 33.29 0.82 11.41
C THR A 363 34.43 0.88 12.40
N ALA A 364 34.59 -0.16 13.24
CA ALA A 364 35.60 -0.21 14.29
C ALA A 364 37.02 -0.35 13.72
N ILE A 365 37.90 0.59 14.05
CA ILE A 365 39.34 0.60 13.65
C ILE A 365 40.29 0.20 14.80
N GLY A 366 39.75 -0.20 15.95
CA GLY A 366 40.45 -0.64 17.12
C GLY A 366 40.64 0.47 18.19
N GLY A 367 40.99 0.08 19.42
CA GLY A 367 41.12 0.99 20.54
C GLY A 367 39.82 1.71 20.96
N GLY A 368 38.69 1.23 20.54
CA GLY A 368 37.38 1.83 20.78
C GLY A 368 37.05 2.99 19.81
N PHE A 369 37.85 3.18 18.78
CA PHE A 369 37.59 4.16 17.74
C PHE A 369 36.81 3.56 16.59
N TYR A 370 35.96 4.38 15.98
CA TYR A 370 35.17 4.08 14.79
C TYR A 370 35.46 5.15 13.73
N GLU A 371 35.56 4.70 12.48
CA GLU A 371 35.66 5.58 11.32
C GLU A 371 34.39 5.61 10.53
N ARG A 372 34.11 6.72 9.87
CA ARG A 372 33.02 6.92 8.90
C ARG A 372 33.59 7.61 7.65
N VAL A 373 33.21 7.12 6.48
CA VAL A 373 33.64 7.70 5.20
C VAL A 373 32.41 7.95 4.33
N GLU A 374 32.37 9.12 3.69
CA GLU A 374 31.37 9.42 2.67
C GLU A 374 32.10 10.02 1.48
N THR A 375 31.78 9.57 0.28
CA THR A 375 32.34 10.11 -0.95
C THR A 375 31.27 10.20 -2.02
N SER A 376 31.35 11.25 -2.86
CA SER A 376 30.48 11.35 -4.03
C SER A 376 31.18 12.05 -5.20
N ALA A 377 30.71 11.72 -6.40
CA ALA A 377 31.08 12.40 -7.62
C ALA A 377 29.80 12.62 -8.44
N VAL A 378 29.48 13.87 -8.78
CA VAL A 378 28.20 14.22 -9.40
C VAL A 378 28.37 15.31 -10.44
N SER A 379 27.56 15.21 -11.51
CA SER A 379 27.29 16.33 -12.44
C SER A 379 25.93 16.92 -12.07
N LEU A 380 25.93 18.15 -11.57
CA LEU A 380 24.74 18.89 -11.16
C LEU A 380 24.30 19.84 -12.27
N ALA A 381 22.99 19.95 -12.46
CA ALA A 381 22.37 20.97 -13.29
C ALA A 381 21.02 21.40 -12.72
N GLU A 382 20.65 22.65 -12.89
CA GLU A 382 19.33 23.18 -12.56
C GLU A 382 18.91 24.24 -13.59
N TRP A 383 17.72 24.07 -14.13
CA TRP A 383 17.10 25.02 -15.04
C TRP A 383 15.92 25.70 -14.39
N PRO A 384 15.74 27.00 -14.55
CA PRO A 384 14.51 27.67 -14.13
C PRO A 384 13.28 27.06 -14.81
N PRO A 385 12.12 27.03 -14.13
CA PRO A 385 10.86 26.57 -14.72
C PRO A 385 10.56 27.30 -16.02
N GLY A 386 10.11 26.56 -17.06
CA GLY A 386 9.82 27.09 -18.37
C GLY A 386 11.04 27.38 -19.25
N GLY A 387 12.25 27.09 -18.78
CA GLY A 387 13.49 27.27 -19.55
C GLY A 387 13.89 28.74 -19.80
N GLY A 388 13.21 29.69 -19.13
CA GLY A 388 13.53 31.12 -19.21
C GLY A 388 14.49 31.52 -18.08
N GLY A 389 15.80 31.61 -18.37
CA GLY A 389 16.78 32.02 -17.34
C GLY A 389 18.15 31.38 -17.59
N GLN A 390 19.06 31.59 -16.67
CA GLN A 390 20.40 31.02 -16.72
C GLN A 390 20.40 29.63 -16.09
N GLU A 391 20.99 28.68 -16.79
CA GLU A 391 21.33 27.37 -16.23
C GLU A 391 22.32 27.52 -15.07
N LEU A 392 22.11 26.76 -14.01
CA LEU A 392 23.12 26.52 -12.97
C LEU A 392 23.71 25.15 -13.23
N ALA A 393 25.04 25.02 -13.23
CA ALA A 393 25.68 23.72 -13.41
C ALA A 393 27.01 23.66 -12.67
N SER A 394 27.38 22.46 -12.23
CA SER A 394 28.72 22.17 -11.70
C SER A 394 29.03 20.68 -11.75
N LYS A 395 30.33 20.34 -11.82
CA LYS A 395 30.81 19.00 -11.49
C LYS A 395 31.45 19.04 -10.13
N ARG A 396 31.03 18.15 -9.24
CA ARG A 396 31.48 18.10 -7.84
C ARG A 396 32.06 16.72 -7.53
N VAL A 397 33.20 16.73 -6.86
CA VAL A 397 33.77 15.56 -6.19
C VAL A 397 33.91 15.89 -4.71
N ASP A 398 33.32 15.09 -3.86
CA ASP A 398 33.25 15.29 -2.43
C ASP A 398 33.76 14.09 -1.65
N ALA A 399 34.43 14.32 -0.55
CA ALA A 399 34.90 13.30 0.38
C ALA A 399 34.85 13.81 1.81
N PHE A 400 34.20 13.05 2.68
CA PHE A 400 34.23 13.25 4.15
C PHE A 400 34.88 12.04 4.81
N TYR A 401 35.67 12.32 5.83
CA TYR A 401 36.21 11.32 6.76
C TYR A 401 35.98 11.77 8.19
N GLY A 402 35.33 10.94 8.98
CA GLY A 402 35.02 11.16 10.38
C GLY A 402 35.59 10.07 11.28
N ILE A 403 35.96 10.43 12.51
CA ILE A 403 36.37 9.50 13.56
C ILE A 403 35.62 9.82 14.85
N MET A 404 35.16 8.80 15.53
CA MET A 404 34.48 8.90 16.82
C MET A 404 34.96 7.85 17.80
N ARG A 405 34.78 8.12 19.10
CA ARG A 405 35.11 7.16 20.15
C ARG A 405 34.03 7.14 21.22
N PRO A 406 33.02 6.26 21.14
CA PRO A 406 32.05 6.06 22.22
C PRO A 406 32.74 5.62 23.51
N ILE A 407 32.45 6.27 24.61
CA ILE A 407 33.00 6.02 25.94
C ILE A 407 31.83 5.95 26.91
N ASP A 408 31.61 4.81 27.54
CA ASP A 408 30.74 4.71 28.71
C ASP A 408 31.52 5.14 29.93
N VAL A 409 31.35 6.42 30.33
CA VAL A 409 32.01 6.98 31.52
C VAL A 409 31.51 6.28 32.78
N THR A 410 30.21 6.00 32.81
CA THR A 410 29.51 5.17 33.79
C THR A 410 28.34 4.47 33.09
N ASP A 411 27.63 3.57 33.77
CA ASP A 411 26.45 2.87 33.24
C ASP A 411 25.32 3.87 32.85
N TRP A 412 25.34 5.07 33.36
CA TRP A 412 24.31 6.08 33.13
C TRP A 412 24.79 7.32 32.35
N LEU A 413 26.12 7.46 32.05
CA LEU A 413 26.71 8.58 31.33
C LEU A 413 27.57 8.08 30.17
N SER A 414 27.18 8.42 28.94
CA SER A 414 27.98 8.22 27.73
C SER A 414 28.61 9.56 27.27
N PHE A 415 29.80 9.46 26.69
CA PHE A 415 30.52 10.60 26.08
C PHE A 415 31.21 10.12 24.80
N THR A 416 30.93 10.76 23.68
CA THR A 416 31.48 10.40 22.38
C THR A 416 32.13 11.60 21.73
N PRO A 417 33.47 11.77 21.85
CA PRO A 417 34.18 12.76 21.06
C PRO A 417 34.16 12.40 19.60
N VAL A 418 34.03 13.42 18.75
CA VAL A 418 34.01 13.31 17.30
C VAL A 418 34.97 14.30 16.67
N ALA A 419 35.59 13.94 15.55
CA ALA A 419 36.37 14.79 14.69
C ALA A 419 36.23 14.35 13.23
N GLY A 420 36.21 15.30 12.32
CA GLY A 420 36.06 14.99 10.90
C GLY A 420 36.64 16.06 10.00
N GLY A 421 36.70 15.72 8.71
CA GLY A 421 37.09 16.64 7.67
C GLY A 421 36.41 16.31 6.35
N ARG A 422 36.10 17.37 5.60
CA ARG A 422 35.48 17.27 4.27
C ARG A 422 36.25 18.05 3.25
N VAL A 423 36.45 17.48 2.09
CA VAL A 423 37.10 18.14 0.94
C VAL A 423 36.13 18.03 -0.25
N THR A 424 35.78 19.19 -0.80
CA THR A 424 34.86 19.25 -1.97
C THR A 424 35.56 20.04 -3.07
N ASN A 425 35.69 19.42 -4.27
CA ASN A 425 36.19 20.06 -5.47
C ASN A 425 35.07 20.35 -6.44
N TYR A 426 35.00 21.59 -6.92
CA TYR A 426 34.04 22.05 -7.93
C TYR A 426 34.78 22.40 -9.21
N SER A 427 34.25 21.99 -10.35
CA SER A 427 34.71 22.31 -11.69
C SER A 427 33.55 22.54 -12.64
N ASP A 428 33.81 23.13 -13.82
CA ASP A 428 32.82 23.41 -14.85
C ASP A 428 31.60 24.17 -14.32
N THR A 429 31.83 25.18 -13.46
CA THR A 429 30.76 25.93 -12.80
C THR A 429 30.11 26.95 -13.75
N VAL A 430 28.77 26.92 -13.83
CA VAL A 430 27.94 27.85 -14.57
C VAL A 430 26.94 28.51 -13.60
N GLY A 431 26.75 29.81 -13.69
CA GLY A 431 25.84 30.55 -12.82
C GLY A 431 26.41 30.94 -11.47
N ALA A 432 27.65 30.62 -11.16
CA ALA A 432 28.40 31.16 -10.02
C ALA A 432 28.75 32.67 -10.26
N GLU A 433 28.98 33.42 -9.18
CA GLU A 433 29.43 34.81 -9.27
C GLU A 433 30.74 34.94 -10.06
N ASP A 434 31.71 34.04 -9.79
CA ASP A 434 32.95 33.90 -10.51
C ASP A 434 33.01 32.52 -11.18
N PRO A 435 32.89 32.38 -12.51
CA PRO A 435 33.07 31.13 -13.22
C PRO A 435 34.48 30.57 -13.05
N GLY A 436 34.59 29.32 -12.67
CA GLY A 436 35.87 28.63 -12.49
C GLY A 436 35.75 27.48 -11.48
N GLY A 437 36.84 26.78 -11.25
CA GLY A 437 36.86 25.70 -10.26
C GLY A 437 37.34 26.21 -8.91
N THR A 438 36.89 25.54 -7.83
CA THR A 438 37.38 25.78 -6.47
C THR A 438 37.45 24.48 -5.69
N THR A 439 38.35 24.46 -4.69
CA THR A 439 38.39 23.37 -3.69
C THR A 439 38.09 23.94 -2.32
N ARG A 440 37.08 23.44 -1.66
CA ARG A 440 36.71 23.77 -0.30
C ARG A 440 37.15 22.66 0.64
N THR A 441 37.74 23.05 1.75
CA THR A 441 38.17 22.13 2.82
C THR A 441 37.56 22.59 4.15
N LEU A 442 36.89 21.66 4.80
CA LEU A 442 36.24 21.88 6.10
C LEU A 442 36.76 20.89 7.12
N GLY A 443 36.79 21.30 8.38
CA GLY A 443 37.06 20.40 9.49
C GLY A 443 35.97 20.52 10.53
N GLU A 444 35.77 19.49 11.34
CA GLU A 444 34.91 19.55 12.51
C GLU A 444 35.55 18.92 13.72
N ILE A 445 35.20 19.43 14.89
CA ILE A 445 35.44 18.80 16.18
C ILE A 445 34.20 18.95 17.06
N GLY A 446 33.94 17.96 17.89
CA GLY A 446 32.79 18.01 18.76
C GLY A 446 32.68 16.82 19.70
N PHE A 447 31.55 16.71 20.34
CA PHE A 447 31.22 15.59 21.19
C PHE A 447 29.70 15.44 21.30
N ASP A 448 29.26 14.21 21.63
CA ASP A 448 27.90 13.89 22.06
C ASP A 448 28.00 13.31 23.48
N SER A 449 27.05 13.67 24.34
CA SER A 449 26.92 13.13 25.68
C SER A 449 25.49 12.94 26.06
N ALA A 450 25.17 11.79 26.63
CA ALA A 450 23.82 11.46 27.07
C ALA A 450 23.83 10.87 28.48
N LEU A 451 22.89 11.31 29.31
CA LEU A 451 22.65 10.80 30.64
C LEU A 451 21.40 9.93 30.63
N ARG A 452 21.52 8.64 30.90
CA ARG A 452 20.42 7.68 30.93
C ARG A 452 19.94 7.46 32.36
N SER A 453 18.69 7.77 32.63
CA SER A 453 18.04 7.54 33.90
C SER A 453 16.75 6.78 33.74
N SER A 454 16.46 5.84 34.61
CA SER A 454 15.20 5.12 34.62
C SER A 454 14.69 4.88 36.05
N GLY A 455 13.38 4.96 36.21
CA GLY A 455 12.69 4.62 37.45
C GLY A 455 11.46 3.78 37.20
N THR A 456 11.16 2.87 38.11
CA THR A 456 9.93 2.06 38.05
C THR A 456 9.07 2.37 39.25
N PHE A 457 7.74 2.41 39.05
CA PHE A 457 6.76 2.76 40.07
C PHE A 457 5.63 1.75 40.03
N ASP A 458 5.20 1.30 41.21
CA ASP A 458 4.03 0.45 41.36
C ASP A 458 2.77 1.34 41.32
N TYR A 459 2.21 1.49 40.13
CA TYR A 459 0.98 2.24 39.90
C TYR A 459 0.10 1.48 38.91
N ASP A 460 -1.12 1.18 39.33
CA ASP A 460 -2.08 0.46 38.51
C ASP A 460 -3.34 1.30 38.33
N ASN A 461 -3.80 1.35 37.08
CA ASN A 461 -5.07 1.97 36.73
C ASN A 461 -5.80 1.16 35.65
N PRO A 462 -6.76 0.30 36.04
CA PRO A 462 -7.46 -0.54 35.08
C PRO A 462 -8.26 0.22 34.04
N THR A 463 -8.75 1.42 34.35
CA THR A 463 -9.53 2.25 33.40
C THR A 463 -8.67 2.71 32.22
N TRP A 464 -7.39 2.99 32.47
CA TRP A 464 -6.43 3.42 31.47
C TRP A 464 -5.53 2.28 30.99
N GLY A 465 -5.76 1.05 31.50
CA GLY A 465 -4.94 -0.11 31.17
C GLY A 465 -3.47 0.05 31.60
N ILE A 466 -3.24 0.74 32.73
CA ILE A 466 -1.89 0.96 33.28
C ILE A 466 -1.62 -0.16 34.29
N ASP A 467 -0.51 -0.89 34.10
CA ASP A 467 0.02 -1.97 34.95
C ASP A 467 1.50 -1.67 35.23
N GLY A 468 1.79 -0.98 36.32
CA GLY A 468 3.09 -0.45 36.63
C GLY A 468 3.54 0.70 35.70
N LEU A 469 4.47 1.52 36.17
CA LEU A 469 5.05 2.61 35.37
C LEU A 469 6.56 2.46 35.29
N ARG A 470 7.14 2.75 34.12
CA ARG A 470 8.56 2.92 33.89
C ARG A 470 8.79 4.29 33.28
N HIS A 471 9.58 5.10 33.96
CA HIS A 471 9.99 6.43 33.50
C HIS A 471 11.42 6.33 32.95
N LEU A 472 11.64 6.72 31.71
CA LEU A 472 12.92 6.87 31.04
C LEU A 472 13.19 8.33 30.81
N LEU A 473 14.37 8.81 31.21
CA LEU A 473 14.78 10.19 31.08
C LEU A 473 16.19 10.22 30.53
N THR A 474 16.38 10.86 29.36
CA THR A 474 17.68 10.98 28.68
C THR A 474 17.98 12.40 28.30
N PRO A 475 18.46 13.27 29.25
CA PRO A 475 19.07 14.52 28.86
C PRO A 475 20.29 14.24 27.99
N HIS A 476 20.43 14.99 26.90
CA HIS A 476 21.59 14.88 26.02
C HIS A 476 22.13 16.24 25.60
N VAL A 477 23.41 16.26 25.25
CA VAL A 477 24.11 17.46 24.81
C VAL A 477 25.04 17.08 23.67
N SER A 478 24.90 17.78 22.54
CA SER A 478 25.77 17.64 21.38
C SER A 478 26.46 18.97 21.06
N TYR A 479 27.74 18.96 20.83
CA TYR A 479 28.50 20.15 20.44
C TYR A 479 29.23 19.89 19.14
N ARG A 480 29.18 20.87 18.22
CA ARG A 480 29.95 20.84 16.98
C ARG A 480 30.56 22.22 16.70
N TYR A 481 31.82 22.19 16.33
CA TYR A 481 32.54 23.36 15.81
C TYR A 481 33.02 23.04 14.40
N ILE A 482 32.51 23.78 13.43
CA ILE A 482 32.87 23.77 12.00
C ILE A 482 33.30 25.20 11.69
N PRO A 483 34.61 25.47 11.41
CA PRO A 483 35.08 26.81 11.07
C PRO A 483 34.48 27.33 9.78
N ASP A 484 34.68 28.60 9.47
CA ASP A 484 34.19 29.24 8.25
C ASP A 484 34.72 28.53 7.01
N GLY A 485 33.82 27.90 6.26
CA GLY A 485 34.06 27.19 5.02
C GLY A 485 33.66 27.97 3.77
N ASN A 486 33.26 29.23 3.90
CA ASN A 486 32.78 30.06 2.77
C ASN A 486 33.92 30.56 1.87
N GLN A 487 35.15 30.10 2.08
CA GLN A 487 36.21 30.33 1.11
C GLN A 487 35.85 29.67 -0.22
N GLY A 488 35.65 30.51 -1.24
CA GLY A 488 35.27 30.04 -2.58
C GLY A 488 33.78 29.95 -2.86
N ALA A 489 32.90 30.35 -1.95
CA ALA A 489 31.42 30.32 -2.19
C ALA A 489 30.99 31.01 -3.49
N ARG A 490 31.68 32.12 -3.88
CA ARG A 490 31.43 32.81 -5.17
C ARG A 490 31.68 31.98 -6.41
N PHE A 491 32.45 30.88 -6.30
CA PHE A 491 32.74 29.95 -7.41
C PHE A 491 31.76 28.75 -7.43
N ILE A 492 30.87 28.67 -6.43
CA ILE A 492 29.94 27.54 -6.27
C ILE A 492 28.55 28.02 -6.70
N PRO A 493 27.93 27.46 -7.75
CA PRO A 493 26.54 27.73 -8.06
C PRO A 493 25.66 27.10 -6.99
N ASP A 494 24.58 27.78 -6.62
CA ASP A 494 23.68 27.38 -5.55
C ASP A 494 22.64 26.36 -6.08
N ILE A 495 23.07 25.11 -6.29
CA ILE A 495 22.21 24.03 -6.81
C ILE A 495 21.78 23.11 -5.67
N ASP A 496 22.75 22.47 -5.00
CA ASP A 496 22.48 21.58 -3.87
C ASP A 496 22.33 22.39 -2.58
N ALA A 497 21.30 23.23 -2.59
CA ALA A 497 20.97 24.18 -1.56
C ALA A 497 20.01 23.58 -0.52
N GLN A 498 20.01 24.18 0.65
CA GLN A 498 19.05 23.84 1.69
C GLN A 498 17.64 24.30 1.28
N THR A 499 16.73 23.37 1.11
CA THR A 499 15.31 23.69 0.97
C THR A 499 14.73 24.17 2.29
N PHE A 500 13.72 25.05 2.24
CA PHE A 500 13.02 25.48 3.44
C PHE A 500 12.48 24.27 4.21
N ASN A 501 12.82 24.19 5.48
CA ASN A 501 12.22 23.30 6.44
C ASN A 501 12.33 23.91 7.84
N THR A 502 11.53 23.44 8.76
CA THR A 502 11.44 23.93 10.13
C THR A 502 12.21 23.08 11.14
N TYR A 503 12.72 21.92 10.70
CA TYR A 503 13.46 20.99 11.57
C TYR A 503 14.85 21.52 11.93
N LEU A 504 15.34 21.14 13.13
CA LEU A 504 16.72 21.37 13.51
C LEU A 504 17.66 20.61 12.56
N GLN A 505 18.59 21.34 11.97
CA GLN A 505 19.55 20.76 11.04
C GLN A 505 20.51 19.80 11.76
N PRO A 506 20.94 18.71 11.08
CA PRO A 506 21.99 17.85 11.61
C PRO A 506 23.22 18.69 12.02
N LEU A 507 23.82 18.37 13.16
CA LEU A 507 25.01 19.10 13.63
C LEU A 507 26.28 18.60 12.96
N ASP A 508 26.38 17.31 12.70
CA ASP A 508 27.56 16.63 12.18
C ASP A 508 27.81 16.98 10.71
N LEU A 509 29.06 17.24 10.37
CA LEU A 509 29.48 17.59 9.00
C LEU A 509 29.22 16.46 8.01
N GLY A 510 29.27 15.22 8.48
CA GLY A 510 28.90 14.03 7.68
C GLY A 510 27.42 13.92 7.38
N ASP A 511 26.54 14.46 8.22
CA ASP A 511 25.09 14.36 8.03
C ASP A 511 24.51 15.50 7.19
N LEU A 512 25.31 16.51 6.84
CA LEU A 512 24.87 17.61 5.99
C LEU A 512 24.76 17.18 4.54
N ARG A 513 23.55 17.27 3.98
CA ARG A 513 23.24 16.86 2.60
C ARG A 513 23.28 18.01 1.59
N SER A 514 23.00 19.24 2.02
CA SER A 514 23.09 20.45 1.17
C SER A 514 24.55 20.91 1.07
N ILE A 515 25.36 20.16 0.32
CA ILE A 515 26.81 20.30 0.31
C ILE A 515 27.23 21.67 -0.20
N ASP A 516 26.52 22.28 -1.16
CA ASP A 516 26.91 23.56 -1.73
C ASP A 516 26.79 24.71 -0.70
N GLN A 517 25.87 24.60 0.25
CA GLN A 517 25.57 25.61 1.27
C GLN A 517 26.00 25.22 2.70
N ILE A 518 27.12 24.54 2.89
CA ILE A 518 27.59 24.23 4.24
C ILE A 518 28.02 25.52 4.92
N ASN A 519 27.34 25.90 6.01
CA ASN A 519 27.60 27.07 6.82
C ASN A 519 28.53 26.76 7.99
N PRO A 520 29.36 27.75 8.45
CA PRO A 520 30.16 27.61 9.67
C PRO A 520 29.23 27.37 10.87
N ARG A 521 29.69 26.53 11.79
CA ARG A 521 28.90 26.13 12.95
C ARG A 521 29.75 26.16 14.22
N ASN A 522 29.20 26.72 15.26
CA ASN A 522 29.73 26.65 16.62
C ASN A 522 28.52 26.57 17.55
N THR A 523 27.99 25.35 17.65
CA THR A 523 26.64 25.11 18.16
C THR A 523 26.68 24.06 19.26
N LEU A 524 26.01 24.35 20.36
CA LEU A 524 25.66 23.39 21.42
C LEU A 524 24.18 23.12 21.35
N ARG A 525 23.79 21.88 21.02
CA ARG A 525 22.42 21.38 21.15
C ARG A 525 22.24 20.81 22.54
N VAL A 526 21.16 21.18 23.18
CA VAL A 526 20.73 20.61 24.45
C VAL A 526 19.35 20.02 24.25
N GLY A 527 19.20 18.77 24.60
CA GLY A 527 17.93 18.05 24.41
C GLY A 527 17.55 17.19 25.60
N LEU A 528 16.30 16.76 25.59
CA LEU A 528 15.70 15.92 26.61
C LEU A 528 14.71 14.98 25.98
N ASP A 529 15.01 13.67 26.01
CA ASP A 529 14.05 12.62 25.71
C ASP A 529 13.43 12.12 27.01
N ASN A 530 12.12 12.07 27.06
CA ASN A 530 11.38 11.69 28.25
C ASN A 530 10.23 10.75 27.87
N THR A 531 10.28 9.50 28.35
CA THR A 531 9.27 8.49 28.02
C THR A 531 8.71 7.87 29.28
N LEU A 532 7.38 7.85 29.38
CA LEU A 532 6.65 7.12 30.40
C LEU A 532 6.00 5.90 29.78
N GLN A 533 6.29 4.72 30.31
CA GLN A 533 5.83 3.44 29.79
C GLN A 533 4.98 2.69 30.83
N THR A 534 4.12 1.82 30.35
CA THR A 534 3.43 0.79 31.15
C THR A 534 3.67 -0.59 30.56
N ARG A 535 3.42 -1.64 31.33
CA ARG A 535 3.45 -3.01 30.83
C ARG A 535 2.34 -3.26 29.82
N ASP A 536 2.66 -4.01 28.80
CA ASP A 536 1.70 -4.49 27.81
C ASP A 536 1.84 -6.00 27.63
N LYS A 537 0.72 -6.71 27.62
CA LYS A 537 0.73 -8.19 27.55
C LYS A 537 1.15 -8.73 26.19
N ALA A 538 0.90 -7.98 25.13
CA ALA A 538 1.20 -8.38 23.77
C ALA A 538 2.65 -8.03 23.37
N TYR A 539 3.12 -6.83 23.77
CA TYR A 539 4.40 -6.27 23.30
C TYR A 539 5.42 -6.03 24.41
N GLY A 540 5.14 -6.46 25.64
CA GLY A 540 6.00 -6.27 26.80
C GLY A 540 5.90 -4.88 27.43
N SER A 541 5.86 -3.80 26.64
CA SER A 541 5.63 -2.43 27.11
C SER A 541 4.99 -1.56 26.02
N ARG A 542 4.26 -0.53 26.43
CA ARG A 542 3.78 0.54 25.55
C ARG A 542 4.08 1.92 26.14
N ASN A 543 4.31 2.90 25.28
CA ASN A 543 4.48 4.28 25.70
C ASN A 543 3.14 4.88 26.08
N LEU A 544 3.09 5.59 27.20
CA LEU A 544 1.95 6.41 27.62
C LEU A 544 2.17 7.88 27.23
N VAL A 545 3.42 8.34 27.38
CA VAL A 545 3.87 9.70 27.07
C VAL A 545 5.27 9.59 26.48
N SER A 546 5.52 10.28 25.36
CA SER A 546 6.85 10.60 24.87
C SER A 546 6.95 12.12 24.71
N LEU A 547 7.99 12.71 25.24
CA LEU A 547 8.25 14.14 25.15
C LEU A 547 9.71 14.34 24.79
N ASP A 548 9.97 14.93 23.61
CA ASP A 548 11.29 15.28 23.13
C ASP A 548 11.36 16.80 23.00
N VAL A 549 12.42 17.38 23.52
CA VAL A 549 12.65 18.83 23.53
C VAL A 549 14.10 19.12 23.15
N ASP A 550 14.32 19.97 22.14
CA ASP A 550 15.64 20.33 21.64
C ASP A 550 15.77 21.84 21.38
N ASP A 551 16.94 22.38 21.66
CA ASP A 551 17.30 23.76 21.33
C ASP A 551 18.80 23.88 21.02
N ASP A 552 19.16 24.79 20.10
CA ASP A 552 20.52 25.05 19.67
C ASP A 552 21.02 26.40 20.18
N PHE A 553 22.16 26.41 20.86
CA PHE A 553 22.87 27.59 21.28
C PHE A 553 24.03 27.87 20.32
N ASN A 554 23.96 28.95 19.55
CA ASN A 554 24.93 29.32 18.53
C ASN A 554 25.93 30.36 19.08
N PHE A 555 27.20 29.96 19.24
CA PHE A 555 28.26 30.82 19.72
C PHE A 555 28.91 31.67 18.60
N THR A 556 28.90 31.19 17.37
CA THR A 556 29.28 31.94 16.17
C THR A 556 28.07 32.04 15.26
N ARG A 557 27.79 33.22 14.73
CA ARG A 557 26.57 33.51 13.97
C ARG A 557 26.91 33.96 12.57
N SER A 558 26.15 33.45 11.61
CA SER A 558 25.98 34.11 10.33
C SER A 558 25.20 35.42 10.52
N PRO A 559 25.42 36.45 9.69
CA PRO A 559 24.66 37.70 9.80
C PRO A 559 23.16 37.44 9.76
N GLY A 560 22.45 37.86 10.82
CA GLY A 560 20.99 37.67 10.94
C GLY A 560 20.53 36.38 11.64
N ALA A 561 21.42 35.42 11.90
CA ALA A 561 21.09 34.22 12.65
C ALA A 561 20.92 34.49 14.15
N PRO A 562 19.94 33.87 14.84
CA PRO A 562 19.75 34.00 16.27
C PRO A 562 20.87 33.28 17.05
N ASP A 563 21.18 33.76 18.28
CA ASP A 563 22.10 33.11 19.19
C ASP A 563 21.50 31.87 19.89
N VAL A 564 20.19 31.78 19.95
CA VAL A 564 19.40 30.59 20.37
C VAL A 564 18.43 30.27 19.27
N SER A 565 18.35 29.04 18.88
CA SER A 565 17.39 28.58 17.84
C SER A 565 15.96 28.74 18.31
N ASP A 566 15.02 28.31 17.49
CA ASP A 566 13.67 28.10 17.97
C ASP A 566 13.62 26.77 18.75
N LEU A 567 12.91 26.76 19.88
CA LEU A 567 12.72 25.58 20.73
C LEU A 567 11.78 24.59 20.04
N HIS A 568 12.24 23.39 19.82
CA HIS A 568 11.48 22.29 19.24
C HIS A 568 10.93 21.40 20.33
N THR A 569 9.66 21.10 20.29
CA THR A 569 9.01 20.20 21.23
C THR A 569 8.12 19.23 20.49
N LYS A 570 8.29 17.94 20.74
CA LYS A 570 7.44 16.87 20.25
C LYS A 570 6.85 16.12 21.43
N LEU A 571 5.53 16.08 21.51
CA LEU A 571 4.78 15.39 22.55
C LEU A 571 3.84 14.36 21.91
N GLU A 572 3.94 13.13 22.36
CA GLU A 572 3.00 12.07 22.03
C GLU A 572 2.37 11.53 23.32
N LEU A 573 1.06 11.49 23.36
CA LEU A 573 0.27 10.96 24.47
C LEU A 573 -0.58 9.80 23.96
N THR A 574 -0.33 8.60 24.49
CA THR A 574 -1.11 7.39 24.18
C THR A 574 -1.59 6.71 25.48
N PRO A 575 -2.39 7.41 26.28
CA PRO A 575 -2.77 6.93 27.62
C PRO A 575 -3.53 5.62 27.56
N THR A 576 -4.26 5.39 26.46
CA THR A 576 -4.98 4.15 26.16
C THR A 576 -4.80 3.79 24.68
N PRO A 577 -5.01 2.51 24.27
CA PRO A 577 -4.92 2.12 22.84
C PRO A 577 -5.93 2.81 21.92
N TRP A 578 -7.03 3.36 22.46
CA TRP A 578 -8.10 4.00 21.69
C TRP A 578 -7.96 5.53 21.61
N LEU A 579 -6.93 6.13 22.25
CA LEU A 579 -6.71 7.57 22.30
C LEU A 579 -5.25 7.87 22.04
N THR A 580 -4.97 8.62 20.97
CA THR A 580 -3.64 9.17 20.66
C THR A 580 -3.77 10.68 20.48
N TYR A 581 -2.86 11.42 21.10
CA TYR A 581 -2.70 12.85 20.88
C TYR A 581 -1.24 13.17 20.67
N ASN A 582 -0.91 13.77 19.55
CA ASN A 582 0.44 14.22 19.20
C ASN A 582 0.46 15.71 18.98
N VAL A 583 1.55 16.35 19.38
CA VAL A 583 1.81 17.77 19.20
C VAL A 583 3.26 17.95 18.84
N GLU A 584 3.52 18.67 17.77
CA GLU A 584 4.82 19.24 17.46
C GLU A 584 4.70 20.76 17.49
N ASN A 585 5.62 21.43 18.15
CA ASN A 585 5.62 22.88 18.14
C ASN A 585 7.04 23.45 18.12
N ILE A 586 7.14 24.61 17.48
CA ILE A 586 8.37 25.38 17.36
C ILE A 586 8.09 26.79 17.86
N VAL A 587 8.85 27.19 18.90
CA VAL A 587 8.63 28.44 19.58
C VAL A 587 9.94 29.22 19.65
N ALA A 588 9.94 30.48 19.22
CA ALA A 588 11.05 31.38 19.39
C ALA A 588 11.23 31.75 20.89
N PRO A 589 12.24 31.23 21.61
CA PRO A 589 12.29 31.30 23.08
C PRO A 589 12.40 32.73 23.62
N LYS A 590 13.08 33.64 22.92
CA LYS A 590 13.24 35.03 23.36
C LYS A 590 11.98 35.89 23.29
N SER A 591 11.14 35.63 22.30
CA SER A 591 9.94 36.41 22.05
C SER A 591 8.64 35.65 22.41
N MET A 592 8.75 34.34 22.74
CA MET A 592 7.65 33.43 22.97
C MET A 592 6.67 33.40 21.76
N ILE A 593 7.24 33.60 20.56
CA ILE A 593 6.45 33.59 19.34
C ILE A 593 6.36 32.15 18.83
N LEU A 594 5.13 31.67 18.68
CA LEU A 594 4.84 30.40 18.01
C LEU A 594 5.15 30.52 16.52
N ARG A 595 6.04 29.64 16.01
CA ARG A 595 6.42 29.56 14.61
C ARG A 595 5.62 28.51 13.88
N GLU A 596 5.50 27.36 14.51
CA GLU A 596 4.82 26.19 13.98
C GLU A 596 4.09 25.46 15.11
N TYR A 597 2.95 24.91 14.79
CA TYR A 597 2.16 24.07 15.69
C TYR A 597 1.36 23.07 14.87
N ASP A 598 1.73 21.82 15.02
CA ASP A 598 1.02 20.70 14.41
C ASP A 598 0.47 19.81 15.50
N SER A 599 -0.81 19.46 15.42
CA SER A 599 -1.40 18.56 16.38
C SER A 599 -2.35 17.57 15.71
N GLY A 600 -2.40 16.36 16.26
CA GLY A 600 -3.33 15.32 15.87
C GLY A 600 -3.97 14.68 17.08
N LEU A 601 -5.29 14.56 17.06
CA LEU A 601 -6.06 13.81 18.02
C LEU A 601 -6.81 12.70 17.32
N THR A 602 -6.49 11.45 17.67
CA THR A 602 -7.18 10.27 17.18
C THR A 602 -7.90 9.57 18.31
N VAL A 603 -9.19 9.36 18.13
CA VAL A 603 -10.03 8.61 19.08
C VAL A 603 -10.78 7.54 18.29
N HIS A 604 -10.75 6.29 18.78
CA HIS A 604 -11.46 5.20 18.10
C HIS A 604 -12.02 4.18 19.07
N ASP A 605 -13.09 3.52 18.69
CA ASP A 605 -13.66 2.38 19.40
C ASP A 605 -13.53 1.12 18.54
N GLY A 606 -12.31 0.52 18.58
CA GLY A 606 -11.95 -0.58 17.71
C GLY A 606 -12.18 -0.21 16.25
N ASP A 607 -13.00 -1.00 15.56
CA ASP A 607 -13.41 -0.79 14.16
C ASP A 607 -14.84 -0.22 14.04
N GLN A 608 -15.49 0.16 15.18
CA GLN A 608 -16.85 0.71 15.19
C GLN A 608 -16.88 2.15 14.68
N TRP A 609 -16.00 2.99 15.21
CA TRP A 609 -15.87 4.36 14.74
C TRP A 609 -14.47 4.91 15.02
N SER A 610 -14.05 5.89 14.22
CA SER A 610 -12.84 6.69 14.44
C SER A 610 -13.12 8.16 14.18
N LEU A 611 -12.47 9.02 14.96
CA LEU A 611 -12.44 10.46 14.80
C LEU A 611 -10.98 10.91 14.83
N GLU A 612 -10.57 11.63 13.78
CA GLU A 612 -9.27 12.27 13.69
C GLU A 612 -9.49 13.78 13.56
N LEU A 613 -8.82 14.55 14.39
CA LEU A 613 -8.79 16.01 14.34
C LEU A 613 -7.33 16.43 14.21
N ASN A 614 -6.99 17.17 13.16
CA ASN A 614 -5.63 17.66 12.97
C ASN A 614 -5.64 19.19 12.83
N SER A 615 -4.54 19.80 13.24
CA SER A 615 -4.22 21.20 12.94
C SER A 615 -2.81 21.30 12.42
N ALA A 616 -2.58 22.14 11.43
CA ALA A 616 -1.29 22.50 10.88
C ALA A 616 -1.21 24.03 10.82
N PHE A 617 -0.30 24.60 11.60
CA PHE A 617 -0.07 26.04 11.65
C PHE A 617 1.40 26.34 11.37
N LEU A 618 1.67 27.05 10.29
CA LEU A 618 2.97 27.62 9.97
C LEU A 618 2.83 29.14 9.85
N ARG A 619 3.55 29.86 10.72
CA ARG A 619 3.41 31.30 10.84
C ARG A 619 3.66 32.04 9.53
N HIS A 620 2.70 32.84 9.11
CA HIS A 620 2.63 33.59 7.84
C HIS A 620 2.42 32.77 6.57
N GLU A 621 2.46 31.44 6.66
CA GLU A 621 2.27 30.54 5.52
C GLU A 621 0.92 29.84 5.56
N ASP A 622 0.63 29.08 6.61
CA ASP A 622 -0.52 28.20 6.66
C ASP A 622 -1.21 28.18 8.02
N ASP A 623 -2.52 27.85 8.06
CA ASP A 623 -3.32 27.68 9.28
C ASP A 623 -4.54 26.81 8.94
N ASP A 624 -4.36 25.49 8.91
CA ASP A 624 -5.34 24.52 8.44
C ASP A 624 -5.79 23.58 9.55
N TYR A 625 -7.04 23.22 9.50
CA TYR A 625 -7.68 22.25 10.39
C TYR A 625 -8.37 21.17 9.58
N SER A 626 -8.17 19.92 9.94
CA SER A 626 -8.89 18.81 9.34
C SER A 626 -9.67 17.99 10.36
N LEU A 627 -10.76 17.42 9.91
CA LEU A 627 -11.58 16.48 10.65
C LEU A 627 -11.92 15.32 9.73
N ASP A 628 -11.61 14.10 10.19
CA ASP A 628 -11.99 12.85 9.57
C ASP A 628 -12.81 12.01 10.53
N TYR A 629 -14.00 11.59 10.10
CA TYR A 629 -14.87 10.74 10.88
C TYR A 629 -15.33 9.54 10.09
N ARG A 630 -15.20 8.36 10.68
CA ARG A 630 -15.66 7.09 10.12
C ARG A 630 -16.55 6.40 11.12
N GLN A 631 -17.69 5.90 10.66
CA GLN A 631 -18.66 5.16 11.49
C GLN A 631 -19.09 3.88 10.77
N ARG A 632 -18.81 2.75 11.34
CA ARG A 632 -19.39 1.48 10.93
C ARG A 632 -20.83 1.41 11.45
N ILE A 633 -21.80 1.48 10.54
CA ILE A 633 -23.23 1.42 10.89
C ILE A 633 -23.61 -0.04 11.17
N ASN A 634 -23.16 -0.94 10.31
CA ASN A 634 -23.31 -2.40 10.43
C ASN A 634 -22.28 -3.09 9.54
N GLU A 635 -22.43 -4.40 9.31
CA GLU A 635 -21.49 -5.18 8.45
C GLU A 635 -21.50 -4.76 6.97
N GLU A 636 -22.61 -4.15 6.51
CA GLU A 636 -22.79 -3.74 5.11
C GLU A 636 -22.52 -2.26 4.87
N TYR A 637 -22.61 -1.40 5.89
CA TYR A 637 -22.56 0.05 5.72
C TYR A 637 -21.58 0.74 6.64
N GLN A 638 -20.78 1.65 6.06
CA GLN A 638 -19.89 2.56 6.76
C GLN A 638 -20.13 4.00 6.28
N ALA A 639 -20.36 4.92 7.19
CA ALA A 639 -20.43 6.35 6.89
C ALA A 639 -19.03 6.98 6.97
N LEU A 640 -18.78 7.96 6.11
CA LEU A 640 -17.54 8.73 6.03
C LEU A 640 -17.88 10.21 6.05
N PHE A 641 -17.10 10.99 6.76
CA PHE A 641 -17.16 12.44 6.73
C PHE A 641 -15.75 13.00 6.85
N ALA A 642 -15.37 13.93 5.97
CA ALA A 642 -14.09 14.63 6.03
C ALA A 642 -14.30 16.13 5.78
N MET A 643 -13.53 16.97 6.45
CA MET A 643 -13.56 18.41 6.30
C MET A 643 -12.17 18.99 6.47
N GLU A 644 -11.78 19.88 5.57
CA GLU A 644 -10.60 20.73 5.70
C GLU A 644 -11.03 22.19 5.74
N TYR A 645 -10.50 22.93 6.69
CA TYR A 645 -10.80 24.34 6.90
C TYR A 645 -9.53 25.17 6.98
N GLY A 646 -9.35 26.09 6.02
CA GLY A 646 -8.27 27.07 5.99
C GLY A 646 -8.67 28.29 6.82
N ALA A 647 -8.12 28.41 8.05
CA ALA A 647 -8.49 29.50 8.96
C ALA A 647 -7.94 30.84 8.47
N ARG A 648 -6.83 30.84 7.76
CA ARG A 648 -6.22 32.05 7.19
C ARG A 648 -7.10 32.70 6.13
N GLN A 649 -7.77 31.87 5.30
CA GLN A 649 -8.70 32.29 4.26
C GLN A 649 -10.15 32.36 4.75
N PHE A 650 -10.42 31.90 5.97
CA PHE A 650 -11.79 31.72 6.52
C PHE A 650 -12.68 30.89 5.62
N GLN A 651 -12.15 29.77 5.10
CA GLN A 651 -12.78 29.01 4.04
C GLN A 651 -12.75 27.52 4.31
N VAL A 652 -13.82 26.81 3.97
CA VAL A 652 -13.81 25.36 3.87
C VAL A 652 -13.21 24.99 2.54
N ASN A 653 -12.02 24.37 2.54
CA ASN A 653 -11.30 23.94 1.35
C ASN A 653 -11.92 22.65 0.79
N THR A 654 -12.18 21.68 1.68
CA THR A 654 -12.77 20.40 1.30
C THR A 654 -13.86 20.02 2.30
N LEU A 655 -14.98 19.53 1.81
CA LEU A 655 -16.04 18.92 2.57
C LEU A 655 -16.52 17.68 1.86
N GLU A 656 -16.41 16.54 2.51
CA GLU A 656 -16.81 15.25 1.97
C GLU A 656 -17.80 14.55 2.92
N ALA A 657 -18.84 13.97 2.35
CA ALA A 657 -19.76 13.08 3.06
C ALA A 657 -20.02 11.86 2.19
N GLY A 658 -19.85 10.68 2.76
CA GLY A 658 -19.92 9.44 2.01
C GLY A 658 -20.55 8.30 2.78
N LEU A 659 -20.92 7.29 2.01
CA LEU A 659 -21.38 5.99 2.48
C LEU A 659 -20.64 4.93 1.68
N VAL A 660 -20.03 3.99 2.37
CA VAL A 660 -19.51 2.76 1.76
C VAL A 660 -20.51 1.65 2.02
N GLN A 661 -20.95 0.99 0.96
CA GLN A 661 -21.81 -0.17 1.03
C GLN A 661 -21.02 -1.41 0.57
N ILE A 662 -20.96 -2.44 1.40
CA ILE A 662 -20.38 -3.74 1.07
C ILE A 662 -21.49 -4.60 0.48
N LEU A 663 -21.28 -5.06 -0.76
CA LEU A 663 -22.24 -5.87 -1.51
C LEU A 663 -21.74 -7.32 -1.60
N GLY A 664 -22.17 -8.14 -0.66
CA GLY A 664 -21.68 -9.51 -0.53
C GLY A 664 -20.19 -9.51 -0.11
N ASN A 665 -19.42 -10.47 -0.65
CA ASN A 665 -17.99 -10.62 -0.30
C ASN A 665 -17.05 -10.13 -1.41
N THR A 666 -17.58 -9.49 -2.46
CA THR A 666 -16.81 -9.23 -3.69
C THR A 666 -16.73 -7.75 -4.02
N TRP A 667 -17.74 -6.97 -3.67
CA TRP A 667 -17.86 -5.58 -4.08
C TRP A 667 -18.00 -4.64 -2.90
N SER A 668 -17.39 -3.48 -3.01
CA SER A 668 -17.80 -2.31 -2.23
C SER A 668 -18.18 -1.18 -3.17
N VAL A 669 -19.24 -0.47 -2.83
CA VAL A 669 -19.67 0.74 -3.53
C VAL A 669 -19.50 1.91 -2.60
N ARG A 670 -18.72 2.90 -3.02
CA ARG A 670 -18.58 4.16 -2.31
C ARG A 670 -19.49 5.20 -2.97
N TYR A 671 -20.37 5.77 -2.19
CA TYR A 671 -21.20 6.91 -2.54
C TYR A 671 -20.57 8.12 -1.87
N LEU A 672 -19.99 9.03 -2.65
CA LEU A 672 -19.29 10.20 -2.13
C LEU A 672 -19.91 11.48 -2.68
N LEU A 673 -20.23 12.42 -1.80
CA LEU A 673 -20.56 13.80 -2.13
C LEU A 673 -19.40 14.67 -1.66
N SER A 674 -18.69 15.31 -2.57
CA SER A 674 -17.58 16.18 -2.24
C SER A 674 -17.85 17.62 -2.68
N PHE A 675 -17.34 18.56 -1.89
CA PHE A 675 -17.26 19.98 -2.18
C PHE A 675 -15.81 20.41 -1.98
N THR A 676 -15.17 20.94 -3.03
CA THR A 676 -13.81 21.47 -2.97
C THR A 676 -13.81 22.91 -3.46
N HIS A 677 -13.06 23.77 -2.78
CA HIS A 677 -12.93 25.18 -3.11
C HIS A 677 -11.59 25.52 -3.77
N LEU A 678 -10.86 24.56 -4.27
CA LEU A 678 -9.63 24.80 -4.99
C LEU A 678 -9.90 25.31 -6.41
N ASN A 679 -9.47 26.50 -6.71
CA ASN A 679 -9.51 27.39 -7.89
C ASN A 679 -10.09 26.89 -9.25
N ARG A 680 -10.29 25.62 -9.50
CA ARG A 680 -10.87 25.05 -10.74
C ARG A 680 -11.86 23.91 -10.52
N GLU A 681 -11.98 23.38 -9.31
CA GLU A 681 -12.58 22.07 -9.15
C GLU A 681 -14.01 22.04 -8.64
N GLY A 682 -14.53 23.10 -8.12
CA GLY A 682 -15.94 23.22 -7.80
C GLY A 682 -16.55 22.03 -7.04
N ARG A 683 -17.85 21.86 -7.15
CA ARG A 683 -18.61 20.79 -6.47
C ARG A 683 -18.54 19.49 -7.25
N GLY A 684 -18.12 18.39 -6.62
CA GLY A 684 -18.07 17.07 -7.22
C GLY A 684 -19.03 16.08 -6.54
N PHE A 685 -19.61 15.19 -7.32
CA PHE A 685 -20.32 13.99 -6.86
C PHE A 685 -19.73 12.78 -7.56
N SER A 686 -19.43 11.72 -6.83
CA SER A 686 -18.96 10.47 -7.44
C SER A 686 -19.63 9.24 -6.82
N ILE A 687 -19.77 8.20 -7.62
CA ILE A 687 -20.10 6.84 -7.19
C ILE A 687 -18.96 5.96 -7.65
N GLU A 688 -18.30 5.28 -6.74
CA GLU A 688 -17.17 4.42 -7.01
C GLU A 688 -17.56 2.96 -6.71
N LEU A 689 -17.34 2.07 -7.66
CA LEU A 689 -17.49 0.63 -7.50
C LEU A 689 -16.11 0.00 -7.44
N GLN A 690 -15.78 -0.61 -6.31
CA GLN A 690 -14.51 -1.32 -6.11
C GLN A 690 -14.74 -2.80 -5.90
N THR A 691 -13.87 -3.64 -6.45
CA THR A 691 -13.80 -5.05 -6.08
C THR A 691 -12.99 -5.20 -4.80
N LEU A 692 -13.56 -5.88 -3.80
CA LEU A 692 -12.77 -6.29 -2.65
C LEU A 692 -11.70 -7.29 -3.11
N ARG A 693 -10.44 -7.02 -2.79
CA ARG A 693 -9.35 -7.97 -3.01
C ARG A 693 -9.35 -8.99 -1.87
N TYR A 694 -9.41 -10.27 -2.21
CA TYR A 694 -9.16 -11.38 -1.30
C TYR A 694 -7.74 -11.88 -1.47
#